data_34ecefae6c7781da09fd76c900134605
#
_entry.id   34ecefae6c7781da09fd76c900134605
#
_cell.length_a   1.000
_cell.length_b   1.000
_cell.length_c   1.000
_cell.angle_alpha   90.00
_cell.angle_beta   90.00
_cell.angle_gamma   90.00
#
_symmetry.space_group_name_H-M   'P 1'
#
loop_
_entity.id
_entity.type
_entity.pdbx_description
1 polymer ?
#
loop_
_entity_poly.entity_id
_entity_poly.type
_entity_poly.pdbx_seq_one_letter_code
_entity_poly.pdbx_strand_id
1 'polypeptide(L)'
;GGRLLPVDVERGVAIGDRAVPAAQDSQLELRGGTLAILDPKSGKVRASRYGVDAKSADVQVLDSTLPALIELGAANPASTGGKTSASVGGSLAMTVGVDGSVYAASSAGKLVTVRPTPSGFETPVVSDRTGGGTDLQLTAVGTTLVALDGSAGTLWIGDRSVSLGEPDPATRLQQPGPAADAVVYATSKGLFSVPLGGGEVRPLFAAGTGAPAAPARLGPCVYAAWAGTPGALARSCDNAAATPQPIDRQAVLKAPVFRINRDQLVLNDASTGRVFDIDTARSLDNWDQIQEAIKRDNANAKKAEETPAANKETKPKAVDDGLGARPGKTTILHVLDNDADPAGRILSIVSVSPVDQSGVSLTVAPDRQSLLLTLPAKASDLQFTYTVDNGTQATAQAQVSVTVRGPSDNGKPALRTAYQPKAFSVVAGRTLTIPVTDDWRDPEDGDPVQVVNPKVADGVVAASPDGRIDFTPPPTAKGSSGPVEITYQVSDGVGEVVDGKMTVTVLEATAPTAAPAITQPDVVQGLVNVPLVIRPLDNDLPGADPSNANAVLALAGTIAPKDNLTVDTELKSGKVTVTADKAGSFLLDYQAAFGGAAFSPGQIRVDIVTPPEKQAPPVTMPDFGAVRGQVPVMVDVLANDVDPSGGLLTVVSAKPDTDSADAVQVDVVRGRWLRVTPTQDSLGKGVIVRYQVSNGSGTVVPGDVTVVQLPAVSPDPPRTKDDYATVRDGDSALISVLDNDSTESGAFLHLASNITDAPNPGQLQVFDPASAGGSSVDLGKAYVARDAVRYVAPAKVDIPRTVRVEYTAENDAGELVRGNLWVTVNPQPSETSPDQAPQPQVVEGRATSGDTIEIPVPTSGIDPDGDSTTVVAVGAGAKLGRILGTSPTSITSGSNPASSAMRSCG
;
A
#
# COMPACT_ATOMS: atom_id res chain seq x y z
N GLY A 1 16.53 28.27 6.44
CA GLY A 1 15.45 28.48 5.48
C GLY A 1 14.41 27.42 5.67
N GLY A 2 13.11 27.77 5.52
CA GLY A 2 12.01 26.82 5.57
C GLY A 2 12.02 25.93 4.34
N ARG A 3 11.52 24.72 4.50
CA ARG A 3 11.23 23.80 3.39
C ARG A 3 9.78 23.36 3.49
N LEU A 4 9.14 23.20 2.36
CA LEU A 4 7.79 22.65 2.24
C LEU A 4 7.88 21.20 1.84
N LEU A 5 7.23 20.33 2.59
CA LEU A 5 7.23 18.90 2.36
C LEU A 5 5.78 18.41 2.26
N PRO A 6 5.39 17.68 1.22
CA PRO A 6 4.09 17.03 1.17
C PRO A 6 4.04 15.88 2.19
N VAL A 7 2.90 15.75 2.88
CA VAL A 7 2.66 14.72 3.91
C VAL A 7 1.33 14.04 3.63
N ASP A 8 1.32 12.71 3.66
CA ASP A 8 0.12 11.90 3.70
C ASP A 8 -0.39 11.88 5.15
N VAL A 9 -1.51 12.55 5.40
CA VAL A 9 -2.07 12.71 6.75
C VAL A 9 -2.70 11.42 7.26
N GLU A 10 -3.31 10.62 6.39
CA GLU A 10 -3.93 9.34 6.78
C GLU A 10 -2.88 8.33 7.27
N ARG A 11 -1.72 8.33 6.61
CA ARG A 11 -0.61 7.42 6.93
C ARG A 11 0.42 8.03 7.88
N GLY A 12 0.37 9.34 8.10
CA GLY A 12 1.33 10.06 8.94
C GLY A 12 2.77 10.08 8.38
N VAL A 13 2.95 9.93 7.06
CA VAL A 13 4.27 9.83 6.42
C VAL A 13 4.50 10.96 5.41
N ALA A 14 5.75 11.35 5.20
CA ALA A 14 6.12 12.28 4.15
C ALA A 14 6.05 11.60 2.77
N ILE A 15 5.51 12.31 1.77
CA ILE A 15 5.40 11.83 0.40
C ILE A 15 6.60 12.34 -0.40
N GLY A 16 7.56 11.45 -0.67
CA GLY A 16 8.76 11.75 -1.48
C GLY A 16 9.76 12.68 -0.80
N ASP A 17 10.90 12.89 -1.46
CA ASP A 17 12.05 13.68 -0.99
C ASP A 17 12.10 15.10 -1.54
N ARG A 18 11.12 15.52 -2.34
CA ARG A 18 11.08 16.84 -3.01
C ARG A 18 10.64 17.96 -2.07
N ALA A 19 11.54 18.40 -1.21
CA ALA A 19 11.30 19.57 -0.38
C ALA A 19 11.54 20.86 -1.18
N VAL A 20 10.52 21.75 -1.21
CA VAL A 20 10.59 23.05 -1.88
C VAL A 20 11.12 24.10 -0.91
N PRO A 21 12.18 24.87 -1.24
CA PRO A 21 12.63 25.95 -0.39
C PRO A 21 11.59 27.08 -0.33
N ALA A 22 11.33 27.57 0.89
CA ALA A 22 10.48 28.75 1.14
C ALA A 22 11.25 29.82 1.91
N ALA A 23 10.93 31.09 1.68
CA ALA A 23 11.46 32.15 2.50
C ALA A 23 10.95 32.02 3.95
N GLN A 24 11.74 32.43 4.92
CA GLN A 24 11.32 32.44 6.31
C GLN A 24 10.10 33.39 6.46
N ASP A 25 9.10 32.96 7.23
CA ASP A 25 7.86 33.68 7.50
C ASP A 25 6.93 33.83 6.27
N SER A 26 7.14 33.06 5.19
CA SER A 26 6.23 33.00 4.06
C SER A 26 4.86 32.43 4.47
N GLN A 27 3.79 33.06 3.97
CA GLN A 27 2.44 32.53 4.07
C GLN A 27 2.18 31.62 2.86
N LEU A 28 1.70 30.41 3.12
CA LEU A 28 1.38 29.40 2.09
C LEU A 28 -0.07 28.97 2.21
N GLU A 29 -0.77 28.91 1.09
CA GLU A 29 -2.11 28.31 1.00
C GLU A 29 -2.25 27.44 -0.26
N LEU A 30 -2.88 26.27 -0.08
CA LEU A 30 -3.24 25.34 -1.16
C LEU A 30 -4.75 25.10 -1.10
N ARG A 31 -5.48 25.55 -2.13
CA ARG A 31 -6.92 25.38 -2.21
C ARG A 31 -7.42 25.55 -3.63
N GLY A 32 -8.53 24.88 -3.99
CA GLY A 32 -9.16 25.01 -5.31
C GLY A 32 -8.20 24.75 -6.49
N GLY A 33 -7.28 23.82 -6.34
CA GLY A 33 -6.25 23.54 -7.33
C GLY A 33 -5.23 24.68 -7.53
N THR A 34 -5.12 25.62 -6.58
CA THR A 34 -4.13 26.71 -6.59
C THR A 34 -3.25 26.64 -5.35
N LEU A 35 -1.94 26.58 -5.56
CA LEU A 35 -0.94 26.77 -4.53
C LEU A 35 -0.39 28.19 -4.64
N ALA A 36 -0.48 28.98 -3.57
CA ALA A 36 0.01 30.35 -3.52
C ALA A 36 0.95 30.56 -2.34
N ILE A 37 1.98 31.37 -2.53
CA ILE A 37 2.95 31.76 -1.51
C ILE A 37 3.14 33.28 -1.52
N LEU A 38 3.00 33.89 -0.36
CA LEU A 38 3.35 35.29 -0.11
C LEU A 38 4.69 35.36 0.62
N ASP A 39 5.64 36.07 0.05
CA ASP A 39 6.87 36.48 0.72
C ASP A 39 6.64 37.85 1.40
N PRO A 40 6.58 37.90 2.74
CA PRO A 40 6.25 39.16 3.45
C PRO A 40 7.36 40.20 3.33
N LYS A 41 8.61 39.80 3.05
CA LYS A 41 9.74 40.72 2.90
C LYS A 41 9.71 41.49 1.59
N SER A 42 9.35 40.80 0.50
CA SER A 42 9.27 41.42 -0.83
C SER A 42 7.87 41.88 -1.19
N GLY A 43 6.81 41.43 -0.46
CA GLY A 43 5.41 41.65 -0.80
C GLY A 43 4.97 40.98 -2.10
N LYS A 44 5.71 39.96 -2.55
CA LYS A 44 5.44 39.24 -3.78
C LYS A 44 4.62 37.99 -3.49
N VAL A 45 3.52 37.81 -4.24
CA VAL A 45 2.75 36.58 -4.27
C VAL A 45 3.07 35.82 -5.54
N ARG A 46 3.44 34.57 -5.40
CA ARG A 46 3.58 33.62 -6.50
C ARG A 46 2.50 32.57 -6.37
N ALA A 47 1.97 32.11 -7.48
CA ALA A 47 0.98 31.03 -7.47
C ALA A 47 1.15 30.12 -8.68
N SER A 48 0.74 28.88 -8.51
CA SER A 48 0.73 27.87 -9.56
C SER A 48 -0.57 27.09 -9.50
N ARG A 49 -1.08 26.67 -10.66
CA ARG A 49 -2.24 25.77 -10.75
C ARG A 49 -1.78 24.31 -10.57
N TYR A 50 -2.58 23.56 -9.80
CA TYR A 50 -2.36 22.18 -9.51
C TYR A 50 -3.43 21.30 -10.17
N GLY A 51 -3.01 20.27 -10.90
CA GLY A 51 -3.84 19.07 -11.13
C GLY A 51 -5.13 19.26 -11.89
N VAL A 52 -5.14 19.89 -13.07
CA VAL A 52 -6.26 19.73 -14.03
C VAL A 52 -5.92 18.70 -15.12
N ASP A 53 -4.64 18.39 -15.31
CA ASP A 53 -4.19 17.32 -16.19
C ASP A 53 -3.16 16.45 -15.46
N ALA A 54 -3.63 15.37 -14.87
CA ALA A 54 -2.86 14.42 -14.06
C ALA A 54 -1.80 13.61 -14.86
N LYS A 55 -1.23 14.18 -15.92
CA LYS A 55 -0.13 13.54 -16.68
C LYS A 55 1.27 13.97 -16.26
N SER A 56 1.40 14.93 -15.37
CA SER A 56 2.69 15.24 -14.75
C SER A 56 2.47 15.53 -13.26
N ALA A 57 2.88 14.61 -12.43
CA ALA A 57 3.06 14.78 -10.98
C ALA A 57 4.24 15.73 -10.68
N ASP A 58 4.63 16.59 -11.62
CA ASP A 58 5.57 17.65 -11.40
C ASP A 58 4.87 18.77 -10.67
N VAL A 59 5.01 18.74 -9.33
CA VAL A 59 4.87 19.90 -8.47
C VAL A 59 5.74 21.00 -9.08
N GLN A 60 5.15 21.90 -9.88
CA GLN A 60 5.89 23.07 -10.34
C GLN A 60 6.34 23.82 -9.09
N VAL A 61 7.62 23.78 -8.86
CA VAL A 61 8.26 24.32 -7.68
C VAL A 61 7.99 25.83 -7.67
N LEU A 62 7.30 26.33 -6.65
CA LEU A 62 7.12 27.78 -6.43
C LEU A 62 8.43 28.41 -5.98
N ASP A 63 9.46 28.28 -6.79
CA ASP A 63 10.76 28.85 -6.49
C ASP A 63 10.86 30.34 -6.88
N SER A 64 11.99 30.93 -6.62
CA SER A 64 12.24 32.34 -6.93
C SER A 64 12.26 32.65 -8.43
N THR A 65 12.28 31.63 -9.31
CA THR A 65 12.29 31.77 -10.77
C THR A 65 10.88 31.97 -11.33
N LEU A 66 9.83 31.58 -10.58
CA LEU A 66 8.46 31.84 -10.98
C LEU A 66 8.16 33.34 -10.88
N PRO A 67 7.63 34.00 -11.94
CA PRO A 67 7.28 35.40 -11.88
C PRO A 67 6.20 35.67 -10.82
N ALA A 68 6.28 36.82 -10.16
CA ALA A 68 5.26 37.23 -9.18
C ALA A 68 3.91 37.42 -9.89
N LEU A 69 2.87 36.78 -9.36
CA LEU A 69 1.48 36.99 -9.80
C LEU A 69 0.92 38.33 -9.30
N ILE A 70 1.28 38.70 -8.05
CA ILE A 70 0.87 39.95 -7.39
C ILE A 70 2.08 40.61 -6.74
N GLU A 71 2.19 41.92 -6.81
CA GLU A 71 3.17 42.73 -6.11
C GLU A 71 2.51 43.78 -5.20
N LEU A 72 2.54 43.56 -3.89
CA LEU A 72 1.95 44.44 -2.87
C LEU A 72 2.94 45.51 -2.38
N GLY A 73 4.22 45.39 -2.63
CA GLY A 73 5.29 46.14 -2.01
C GLY A 73 5.76 45.50 -0.68
N ALA A 74 6.96 45.85 -0.24
CA ALA A 74 7.52 45.27 0.98
C ALA A 74 6.72 45.68 2.23
N ALA A 75 6.66 44.76 3.23
CA ALA A 75 6.04 45.08 4.53
C ALA A 75 6.81 46.19 5.24
N ASN A 76 6.10 47.09 5.93
CA ASN A 76 6.73 48.17 6.70
C ASN A 76 7.50 47.57 7.90
N PRO A 77 8.83 47.79 8.03
CA PRO A 77 9.65 47.16 9.07
C PRO A 77 9.31 47.55 10.51
N ALA A 78 8.40 48.52 10.72
CA ALA A 78 8.00 48.93 12.07
C ALA A 78 7.09 47.92 12.81
N SER A 79 6.63 46.86 12.17
CA SER A 79 5.72 45.85 12.76
C SER A 79 6.38 44.52 13.13
N THR A 80 7.70 44.39 13.07
CA THR A 80 8.41 43.12 13.35
C THR A 80 8.92 43.01 14.80
N GLY A 81 8.08 43.35 15.76
CA GLY A 81 8.33 43.13 17.19
C GLY A 81 7.56 41.91 17.71
N GLY A 82 8.06 40.70 17.52
CA GLY A 82 7.46 39.54 18.15
C GLY A 82 7.82 38.23 17.45
N LYS A 83 8.73 37.48 18.03
CA LYS A 83 8.93 36.07 17.69
C LYS A 83 7.69 35.29 18.04
N THR A 84 6.93 34.78 17.06
CA THR A 84 6.17 33.52 17.12
C THR A 84 5.35 33.30 15.86
N SER A 85 5.50 32.11 15.32
CA SER A 85 4.62 31.27 14.49
C SER A 85 3.51 31.93 13.67
N ALA A 86 3.54 31.55 12.40
CA ALA A 86 2.44 31.42 11.47
C ALA A 86 1.42 32.59 11.45
N SER A 87 1.70 33.52 10.54
CA SER A 87 0.71 34.34 9.82
C SER A 87 -0.44 34.94 10.64
N VAL A 88 -0.16 35.84 11.49
CA VAL A 88 -1.20 36.62 12.09
C VAL A 88 -0.81 38.08 12.20
N GLY A 89 -1.57 38.87 11.51
CA GLY A 89 -1.57 40.33 11.69
C GLY A 89 -0.28 40.98 11.22
N GLY A 90 -0.15 41.15 9.95
CA GLY A 90 0.89 41.93 9.31
C GLY A 90 0.32 43.04 8.47
N SER A 91 1.20 43.87 7.91
CA SER A 91 0.81 44.87 6.91
C SER A 91 0.45 44.26 5.55
N LEU A 92 0.58 42.94 5.39
CA LEU A 92 0.26 42.16 4.20
C LEU A 92 -0.49 40.88 4.58
N ALA A 93 -1.51 40.53 3.80
CA ALA A 93 -2.28 39.32 3.95
C ALA A 93 -2.59 38.69 2.58
N MET A 94 -2.67 37.35 2.53
CA MET A 94 -3.06 36.60 1.35
C MET A 94 -4.03 35.49 1.76
N THR A 95 -4.93 35.11 0.85
CA THR A 95 -5.75 33.91 0.98
C THR A 95 -6.12 33.33 -0.40
N VAL A 96 -6.46 32.04 -0.43
CA VAL A 96 -6.91 31.33 -1.63
C VAL A 96 -8.34 30.82 -1.40
N GLY A 97 -9.26 31.16 -2.29
CA GLY A 97 -10.65 30.71 -2.26
C GLY A 97 -10.81 29.25 -2.68
N VAL A 98 -11.97 28.68 -2.42
CA VAL A 98 -12.30 27.28 -2.82
C VAL A 98 -12.31 27.08 -4.34
N ASP A 99 -12.55 28.16 -5.10
CA ASP A 99 -12.47 28.19 -6.58
C ASP A 99 -11.04 28.37 -7.09
N GLY A 100 -10.05 28.47 -6.21
CA GLY A 100 -8.65 28.71 -6.55
C GLY A 100 -8.31 30.19 -6.82
N SER A 101 -9.24 31.13 -6.62
CA SER A 101 -8.96 32.58 -6.72
C SER A 101 -7.97 33.02 -5.63
N VAL A 102 -6.98 33.82 -6.01
CA VAL A 102 -5.98 34.37 -5.10
C VAL A 102 -6.37 35.80 -4.70
N TYR A 103 -6.45 36.05 -3.41
CA TYR A 103 -6.72 37.36 -2.82
C TYR A 103 -5.51 37.80 -2.00
N ALA A 104 -5.14 39.08 -2.14
CA ALA A 104 -4.05 39.63 -1.37
C ALA A 104 -4.36 41.09 -0.99
N ALA A 105 -3.94 41.50 0.19
CA ALA A 105 -4.17 42.86 0.68
C ALA A 105 -2.93 43.45 1.34
N SER A 106 -2.81 44.79 1.32
CA SER A 106 -1.78 45.53 2.04
C SER A 106 -2.39 46.58 2.97
N SER A 107 -1.65 46.95 4.02
CA SER A 107 -2.01 48.05 4.94
C SER A 107 -2.06 49.42 4.25
N ALA A 108 -1.54 49.53 3.02
CA ALA A 108 -1.71 50.73 2.17
C ALA A 108 -3.11 50.83 1.54
N GLY A 109 -4.04 49.92 1.87
CA GLY A 109 -5.41 49.92 1.35
C GLY A 109 -5.60 49.18 0.02
N LYS A 110 -4.58 48.59 -0.54
CA LYS A 110 -4.69 47.78 -1.79
C LYS A 110 -5.31 46.44 -1.50
N LEU A 111 -6.31 46.06 -2.28
CA LEU A 111 -6.86 44.68 -2.36
C LEU A 111 -6.73 44.20 -3.79
N VAL A 112 -6.09 43.04 -3.98
CA VAL A 112 -5.86 42.43 -5.30
C VAL A 112 -6.57 41.09 -5.35
N THR A 113 -7.34 40.91 -6.44
CA THR A 113 -8.04 39.64 -6.73
C THR A 113 -7.53 39.09 -8.06
N VAL A 114 -7.21 37.81 -8.09
CA VAL A 114 -6.79 37.10 -9.30
C VAL A 114 -7.57 35.79 -9.42
N ARG A 115 -8.29 35.62 -10.51
CA ARG A 115 -9.07 34.42 -10.76
C ARG A 115 -8.24 33.38 -11.50
N PRO A 116 -8.44 32.09 -11.21
CA PRO A 116 -7.79 31.03 -11.95
C PRO A 116 -8.42 30.84 -13.33
N THR A 117 -7.61 30.39 -14.28
CA THR A 117 -8.04 29.87 -15.57
C THR A 117 -7.62 28.40 -15.67
N PRO A 118 -8.09 27.60 -16.65
CA PRO A 118 -7.66 26.22 -16.81
C PRO A 118 -6.12 26.06 -16.93
N SER A 119 -5.42 27.04 -17.52
CA SER A 119 -3.98 26.99 -17.78
C SER A 119 -3.14 27.98 -16.98
N GLY A 120 -3.73 28.69 -16.01
CA GLY A 120 -2.99 29.73 -15.27
C GLY A 120 -3.91 30.69 -14.51
N PHE A 121 -3.70 32.01 -14.70
CA PHE A 121 -4.42 33.05 -13.96
C PHE A 121 -4.80 34.20 -14.88
N GLU A 122 -5.93 34.85 -14.56
CA GLU A 122 -6.33 36.11 -15.18
C GLU A 122 -5.41 37.28 -14.74
N THR A 123 -5.52 38.40 -15.42
CA THR A 123 -4.84 39.63 -15.02
C THR A 123 -5.32 40.07 -13.66
N PRO A 124 -4.42 40.47 -12.71
CA PRO A 124 -4.79 40.93 -11.39
C PRO A 124 -5.73 42.17 -11.43
N VAL A 125 -6.84 42.09 -10.73
CA VAL A 125 -7.76 43.19 -10.52
C VAL A 125 -7.42 43.84 -9.19
N VAL A 126 -7.05 45.13 -9.25
CA VAL A 126 -6.70 45.93 -8.07
C VAL A 126 -7.87 46.85 -7.71
N SER A 127 -8.28 46.83 -6.45
CA SER A 127 -9.23 47.76 -5.88
C SER A 127 -8.62 48.47 -4.68
N ASP A 128 -8.90 49.77 -4.52
CA ASP A 128 -8.47 50.52 -3.35
C ASP A 128 -9.58 50.51 -2.31
N ARG A 129 -9.22 50.21 -1.06
CA ARG A 129 -10.09 50.28 0.11
C ARG A 129 -9.61 51.32 1.09
N THR A 130 -10.57 52.03 1.64
CA THR A 130 -10.32 53.00 2.74
C THR A 130 -10.27 52.23 4.05
N GLY A 131 -9.09 52.17 4.68
CA GLY A 131 -8.87 51.57 5.97
C GLY A 131 -7.59 50.70 5.94
N GLY A 132 -6.46 51.29 6.26
CA GLY A 132 -5.18 50.66 6.38
C GLY A 132 -4.94 50.19 7.82
N GLY A 133 -5.26 48.94 8.13
CA GLY A 133 -4.96 48.33 9.43
C GLY A 133 -3.56 47.69 9.47
N THR A 134 -3.01 47.64 10.67
CA THR A 134 -1.68 46.96 10.87
C THR A 134 -1.78 45.49 11.14
N ASP A 135 -3.00 44.95 11.36
CA ASP A 135 -3.32 43.57 11.67
C ASP A 135 -4.38 43.03 10.68
N LEU A 136 -3.97 42.81 9.43
CA LEU A 136 -4.86 42.37 8.37
C LEU A 136 -4.95 40.84 8.33
N GLN A 137 -6.19 40.32 8.28
CA GLN A 137 -6.47 38.91 8.02
C GLN A 137 -7.48 38.80 6.88
N LEU A 138 -7.28 37.86 5.98
CA LEU A 138 -8.18 37.58 4.87
C LEU A 138 -8.72 36.14 4.95
N THR A 139 -9.97 35.99 4.56
CA THR A 139 -10.56 34.63 4.32
C THR A 139 -11.54 34.71 3.15
N ALA A 140 -11.86 33.53 2.62
CA ALA A 140 -12.95 33.38 1.66
C ALA A 140 -13.96 32.35 2.21
N VAL A 141 -15.23 32.68 2.19
CA VAL A 141 -16.35 31.79 2.52
C VAL A 141 -17.08 31.50 1.22
N GLY A 142 -16.84 30.32 0.64
CA GLY A 142 -17.14 30.10 -0.77
C GLY A 142 -16.36 31.09 -1.64
N THR A 143 -17.06 31.87 -2.45
CA THR A 143 -16.50 32.93 -3.29
C THR A 143 -16.56 34.32 -2.62
N THR A 144 -17.11 34.45 -1.39
CA THR A 144 -17.24 35.70 -0.67
C THR A 144 -15.96 36.00 0.08
N LEU A 145 -15.24 37.04 -0.34
CA LEU A 145 -14.07 37.57 0.36
C LEU A 145 -14.48 38.30 1.63
N VAL A 146 -13.79 37.98 2.73
CA VAL A 146 -13.93 38.66 4.02
C VAL A 146 -12.56 39.10 4.52
N ALA A 147 -12.47 40.37 4.92
CA ALA A 147 -11.26 40.96 5.47
C ALA A 147 -11.50 41.46 6.91
N LEU A 148 -10.56 41.18 7.79
CA LEU A 148 -10.54 41.67 9.17
C LEU A 148 -9.39 42.66 9.33
N ASP A 149 -9.72 43.84 9.85
CA ASP A 149 -8.76 44.72 10.48
C ASP A 149 -8.76 44.46 11.99
N GLY A 150 -7.82 43.64 12.45
CA GLY A 150 -7.73 43.27 13.87
C GLY A 150 -7.39 44.46 14.77
N SER A 151 -6.69 45.49 14.24
CA SER A 151 -6.33 46.68 15.00
C SER A 151 -7.53 47.62 15.25
N ALA A 152 -8.50 47.63 14.32
CA ALA A 152 -9.71 48.42 14.43
C ALA A 152 -10.92 47.58 14.94
N GLY A 153 -10.79 46.26 15.06
CA GLY A 153 -11.92 45.39 15.39
C GLY A 153 -13.05 45.45 14.34
N THR A 154 -12.70 45.62 13.06
CA THR A 154 -13.67 45.82 11.98
C THR A 154 -13.55 44.68 10.97
N LEU A 155 -14.69 44.04 10.69
CA LEU A 155 -14.82 43.00 9.68
C LEU A 155 -15.48 43.54 8.42
N TRP A 156 -14.89 43.34 7.26
CA TRP A 156 -15.39 43.72 5.96
C TRP A 156 -15.91 42.50 5.21
N ILE A 157 -17.16 42.53 4.77
CA ILE A 157 -17.82 41.52 3.96
C ILE A 157 -18.29 42.18 2.66
N GLY A 158 -17.58 41.94 1.57
CA GLY A 158 -17.80 42.78 0.37
C GLY A 158 -17.57 44.26 0.70
N ASP A 159 -18.54 45.11 0.43
CA ASP A 159 -18.45 46.56 0.71
C ASP A 159 -19.04 46.96 2.09
N ARG A 160 -19.51 45.98 2.85
CA ARG A 160 -20.13 46.22 4.17
C ARG A 160 -19.13 45.99 5.29
N SER A 161 -19.12 46.91 6.27
CA SER A 161 -18.34 46.74 7.51
C SER A 161 -19.23 46.33 8.67
N VAL A 162 -18.67 45.51 9.56
CA VAL A 162 -19.29 45.09 10.82
C VAL A 162 -18.27 45.32 11.94
N SER A 163 -18.66 46.08 12.98
CA SER A 163 -17.84 46.26 14.16
C SER A 163 -17.94 45.01 15.05
N LEU A 164 -16.80 44.49 15.47
CA LEU A 164 -16.68 43.32 16.37
C LEU A 164 -16.61 43.74 17.86
N GLY A 165 -16.71 45.05 18.14
CA GLY A 165 -16.55 45.63 19.46
C GLY A 165 -15.10 46.04 19.78
N GLU A 166 -14.70 45.91 21.04
CA GLU A 166 -13.32 46.23 21.42
C GLU A 166 -12.33 45.32 20.72
N PRO A 167 -11.24 45.85 20.12
CA PRO A 167 -10.22 45.06 19.49
C PRO A 167 -9.58 44.07 20.47
N ASP A 168 -9.54 42.79 20.10
CA ASP A 168 -8.78 41.75 20.80
C ASP A 168 -7.62 41.34 19.90
N PRO A 169 -6.35 41.57 20.30
CA PRO A 169 -5.19 41.16 19.49
C PRO A 169 -5.09 39.67 19.22
N ALA A 170 -5.79 38.86 20.03
CA ALA A 170 -5.88 37.43 19.82
C ALA A 170 -6.94 37.04 18.78
N THR A 171 -7.72 37.92 18.23
CA THR A 171 -8.76 37.62 17.24
C THR A 171 -8.19 36.90 16.03
N ARG A 172 -8.83 35.80 15.65
CA ARG A 172 -8.49 34.99 14.49
C ARG A 172 -9.72 34.80 13.63
N LEU A 173 -9.61 35.22 12.37
CA LEU A 173 -10.60 34.98 11.35
C LEU A 173 -10.52 33.50 10.91
N GLN A 174 -11.66 32.89 10.55
CA GLN A 174 -11.66 31.53 10.03
C GLN A 174 -10.72 31.36 8.84
N GLN A 175 -10.24 30.15 8.63
CA GLN A 175 -9.56 29.80 7.39
C GLN A 175 -10.54 29.81 6.22
N PRO A 176 -10.07 29.98 4.97
CA PRO A 176 -10.91 29.83 3.79
C PRO A 176 -11.65 28.48 3.80
N GLY A 177 -12.91 28.51 3.45
CA GLY A 177 -13.76 27.32 3.53
C GLY A 177 -14.88 27.31 2.48
N PRO A 178 -15.69 26.23 2.46
CA PRO A 178 -16.82 26.12 1.56
C PRO A 178 -17.84 27.25 1.77
N ALA A 179 -18.78 27.38 0.83
CA ALA A 179 -19.88 28.33 0.93
C ALA A 179 -20.69 28.07 2.22
N ALA A 180 -21.02 29.15 2.92
CA ALA A 180 -21.81 29.13 4.15
C ALA A 180 -22.52 30.45 4.31
N ASP A 181 -23.56 30.49 5.15
CA ASP A 181 -24.36 31.69 5.40
C ASP A 181 -23.68 32.70 6.35
N ALA A 182 -22.62 32.28 7.00
CA ALA A 182 -21.92 33.12 7.98
C ALA A 182 -20.40 32.87 7.95
N VAL A 183 -19.63 33.93 8.25
CA VAL A 183 -18.23 33.84 8.60
C VAL A 183 -18.07 33.71 10.11
N VAL A 184 -17.06 32.95 10.56
CA VAL A 184 -16.75 32.79 11.98
C VAL A 184 -15.38 33.38 12.34
N TYR A 185 -15.25 33.81 13.59
CA TYR A 185 -13.98 34.27 14.15
C TYR A 185 -13.88 33.83 15.62
N ALA A 186 -12.66 33.59 16.06
CA ALA A 186 -12.37 33.23 17.43
C ALA A 186 -11.57 34.35 18.12
N THR A 187 -11.88 34.57 19.39
CA THR A 187 -11.16 35.51 20.27
C THR A 187 -10.66 34.75 21.49
N SER A 188 -9.91 35.43 22.37
CA SER A 188 -9.58 34.89 23.69
C SER A 188 -10.81 34.55 24.54
N LYS A 189 -11.99 35.11 24.20
CA LYS A 189 -13.26 34.96 24.94
C LYS A 189 -14.18 33.88 24.37
N GLY A 190 -13.96 33.41 23.13
CA GLY A 190 -14.81 32.39 22.52
C GLY A 190 -14.85 32.39 20.99
N LEU A 191 -15.83 31.68 20.44
CA LEU A 191 -16.12 31.56 19.01
C LEU A 191 -17.39 32.33 18.67
N PHE A 192 -17.38 33.15 17.60
CA PHE A 192 -18.48 34.00 17.17
C PHE A 192 -18.77 33.81 15.68
N SER A 193 -20.02 34.02 15.29
CA SER A 193 -20.54 33.97 13.93
C SER A 193 -21.10 35.27 13.47
N VAL A 194 -20.83 35.71 12.24
CA VAL A 194 -21.36 36.91 11.59
C VAL A 194 -22.05 36.50 10.29
N PRO A 195 -23.38 36.72 10.14
CA PRO A 195 -24.08 36.37 8.91
C PRO A 195 -23.56 37.19 7.71
N LEU A 196 -23.28 36.51 6.60
CA LEU A 196 -22.80 37.14 5.36
C LEU A 196 -23.86 38.06 4.74
N GLY A 197 -25.14 37.71 4.87
CA GLY A 197 -26.26 38.54 4.40
C GLY A 197 -26.62 39.74 5.25
N GLY A 198 -26.04 39.89 6.45
CA GLY A 198 -26.37 40.94 7.45
C GLY A 198 -27.01 40.35 8.69
N GLY A 199 -26.86 41.06 9.81
CA GLY A 199 -27.38 40.66 11.11
C GLY A 199 -26.37 40.90 12.24
N GLU A 200 -26.78 40.56 13.46
CA GLU A 200 -25.95 40.74 14.65
C GLU A 200 -24.91 39.61 14.80
N VAL A 201 -23.78 39.93 15.45
CA VAL A 201 -22.77 38.95 15.86
C VAL A 201 -23.38 37.99 16.88
N ARG A 202 -23.24 36.67 16.63
CA ARG A 202 -23.78 35.64 17.52
C ARG A 202 -22.63 34.86 18.20
N PRO A 203 -22.66 34.68 19.53
CA PRO A 203 -21.73 33.81 20.18
C PRO A 203 -22.11 32.34 19.92
N LEU A 204 -21.15 31.52 19.45
CA LEU A 204 -21.29 30.06 19.29
C LEU A 204 -20.70 29.33 20.51
N PHE A 205 -19.63 29.88 21.10
CA PHE A 205 -18.98 29.33 22.28
C PHE A 205 -18.37 30.44 23.13
N ALA A 206 -18.70 30.48 24.41
CA ALA A 206 -18.39 31.58 25.30
C ALA A 206 -17.27 31.32 26.32
N ALA A 207 -16.47 30.27 26.14
CA ALA A 207 -15.44 29.86 27.10
C ALA A 207 -14.07 29.65 26.43
N GLY A 208 -13.53 30.71 25.84
CA GLY A 208 -12.14 30.74 25.43
C GLY A 208 -11.18 30.74 26.63
N THR A 209 -10.08 30.01 26.54
CA THR A 209 -9.12 29.86 27.67
C THR A 209 -7.71 30.34 27.35
N GLY A 210 -7.51 30.96 26.16
CA GLY A 210 -6.19 31.41 25.71
C GLY A 210 -6.19 31.92 24.29
N ALA A 211 -5.02 32.00 23.65
CA ALA A 211 -4.92 32.43 22.25
C ALA A 211 -5.58 31.38 21.33
N PRO A 212 -6.56 31.81 20.49
CA PRO A 212 -7.24 30.88 19.60
C PRO A 212 -6.42 30.56 18.34
N ALA A 213 -6.66 29.38 17.78
CA ALA A 213 -6.36 29.05 16.38
C ALA A 213 -7.34 29.81 15.46
N ALA A 214 -6.96 30.05 14.20
CA ALA A 214 -7.91 30.42 13.15
C ALA A 214 -8.93 29.28 12.98
N PRO A 215 -10.24 29.50 13.19
CA PRO A 215 -11.25 28.47 13.06
C PRO A 215 -11.21 27.81 11.68
N ALA A 216 -11.48 26.51 11.63
CA ALA A 216 -11.53 25.74 10.40
C ALA A 216 -12.95 25.23 10.15
N ARG A 217 -13.38 25.18 8.89
CA ARG A 217 -14.69 24.65 8.49
C ARG A 217 -14.50 23.37 7.67
N LEU A 218 -15.17 22.31 8.09
CA LEU A 218 -15.23 21.05 7.35
C LEU A 218 -16.70 20.63 7.25
N GLY A 219 -17.22 20.55 6.02
CA GLY A 219 -18.64 20.33 5.81
C GLY A 219 -19.50 21.42 6.53
N PRO A 220 -20.57 21.00 7.24
CA PRO A 220 -21.45 21.92 7.98
C PRO A 220 -20.84 22.37 9.32
N CYS A 221 -19.70 21.81 9.73
CA CYS A 221 -19.11 22.02 11.05
C CYS A 221 -17.96 23.01 11.03
N VAL A 222 -17.83 23.77 12.12
CA VAL A 222 -16.72 24.68 12.42
C VAL A 222 -15.99 24.14 13.65
N TYR A 223 -14.67 24.13 13.58
CA TYR A 223 -13.78 23.73 14.65
C TYR A 223 -12.98 24.93 15.13
N ALA A 224 -12.86 25.07 16.43
CA ALA A 224 -12.09 26.13 17.09
C ALA A 224 -11.25 25.54 18.22
N ALA A 225 -10.00 26.00 18.36
CA ALA A 225 -9.11 25.56 19.43
C ALA A 225 -8.42 26.75 20.10
N TRP A 226 -8.11 26.60 21.39
CA TRP A 226 -7.43 27.60 22.20
C TRP A 226 -6.20 27.03 22.88
N ALA A 227 -5.15 27.84 22.92
CA ALA A 227 -3.98 27.52 23.71
C ALA A 227 -4.35 27.39 25.21
N GLY A 228 -3.69 26.45 25.90
CA GLY A 228 -3.94 26.24 27.33
C GLY A 228 -3.26 24.97 27.87
N THR A 229 -3.41 24.79 29.20
CA THR A 229 -2.95 23.61 29.91
C THR A 229 -4.08 23.13 30.85
N PRO A 230 -4.97 22.23 30.42
CA PRO A 230 -5.09 21.66 29.09
C PRO A 230 -5.55 22.67 28.03
N GLY A 231 -5.28 22.39 26.74
CA GLY A 231 -5.86 23.13 25.63
C GLY A 231 -7.37 22.87 25.49
N ALA A 232 -8.09 23.75 24.79
CA ALA A 232 -9.50 23.58 24.51
C ALA A 232 -9.77 23.41 23.02
N LEU A 233 -10.69 22.50 22.68
CA LEU A 233 -11.24 22.27 21.34
C LEU A 233 -12.76 22.35 21.42
N ALA A 234 -13.40 23.01 20.47
CA ALA A 234 -14.86 23.09 20.36
C ALA A 234 -15.31 22.87 18.92
N ARG A 235 -16.47 22.25 18.76
CA ARG A 235 -17.10 21.96 17.47
C ARG A 235 -18.50 22.56 17.43
N SER A 236 -18.84 23.30 16.39
CA SER A 236 -20.17 23.83 16.10
C SER A 236 -20.60 23.41 14.71
N CYS A 237 -21.70 22.70 14.59
CA CYS A 237 -22.28 22.29 13.30
C CYS A 237 -23.58 23.06 13.06
N ASP A 238 -23.88 23.43 11.80
CA ASP A 238 -25.07 24.18 11.40
C ASP A 238 -25.29 25.49 12.14
N ASN A 239 -24.22 26.20 12.53
CA ASN A 239 -24.23 27.41 13.35
C ASN A 239 -24.94 27.26 14.71
N ALA A 240 -25.05 26.02 15.24
CA ALA A 240 -25.54 25.72 16.57
C ALA A 240 -24.50 26.11 17.64
N ALA A 241 -24.93 26.15 18.92
CA ALA A 241 -23.98 26.31 20.02
C ALA A 241 -22.91 25.24 20.00
N ALA A 242 -21.64 25.66 20.09
CA ALA A 242 -20.53 24.72 20.00
C ALA A 242 -20.44 23.82 21.25
N THR A 243 -20.13 22.56 21.03
CA THR A 243 -19.85 21.57 22.08
C THR A 243 -18.34 21.46 22.33
N PRO A 244 -17.88 21.40 23.60
CA PRO A 244 -16.48 21.08 23.87
C PRO A 244 -16.16 19.68 23.40
N GLN A 245 -15.00 19.54 22.78
CA GLN A 245 -14.46 18.25 22.37
C GLN A 245 -13.35 17.86 23.38
N PRO A 246 -13.34 16.65 23.94
CA PRO A 246 -12.27 16.24 24.82
C PRO A 246 -10.99 16.08 24.02
N ILE A 247 -10.01 16.93 24.22
CA ILE A 247 -8.61 16.62 23.90
C ILE A 247 -8.04 15.85 25.07
N ASP A 248 -7.04 15.00 24.84
CA ASP A 248 -6.30 14.33 25.90
C ASP A 248 -6.06 15.31 27.07
N ARG A 249 -6.50 14.90 28.27
CA ARG A 249 -6.53 15.78 29.47
C ARG A 249 -5.15 16.33 29.88
N GLN A 250 -4.07 15.79 29.30
CA GLN A 250 -2.70 16.22 29.50
C GLN A 250 -2.13 17.04 28.32
N ALA A 251 -2.90 17.21 27.24
CA ALA A 251 -2.43 17.93 26.08
C ALA A 251 -2.24 19.42 26.33
N VAL A 252 -0.98 19.85 26.35
CA VAL A 252 -0.62 21.28 26.40
C VAL A 252 -0.63 21.80 24.97
N LEU A 253 -1.52 22.75 24.67
CA LEU A 253 -1.53 23.48 23.39
C LEU A 253 -0.91 24.86 23.62
N LYS A 254 0.21 25.14 22.94
CA LYS A 254 0.87 26.46 23.02
C LYS A 254 0.59 27.34 21.82
N ALA A 255 0.58 26.75 20.64
CA ALA A 255 0.34 27.44 19.37
C ALA A 255 -0.53 26.60 18.44
N PRO A 256 -1.84 26.43 18.75
CA PRO A 256 -2.72 25.58 17.97
C PRO A 256 -2.97 26.16 16.58
N VAL A 257 -2.93 25.30 15.55
CA VAL A 257 -3.19 25.66 14.15
C VAL A 257 -3.92 24.50 13.48
N PHE A 258 -5.07 24.77 12.88
CA PHE A 258 -5.75 23.78 12.04
C PHE A 258 -5.08 23.67 10.67
N ARG A 259 -4.99 22.44 10.17
CA ARG A 259 -4.55 22.14 8.80
C ARG A 259 -5.64 21.33 8.12
N ILE A 260 -6.03 21.79 6.93
CA ILE A 260 -7.06 21.16 6.10
C ILE A 260 -6.39 20.67 4.82
N ASN A 261 -6.64 19.43 4.48
CA ASN A 261 -6.30 18.85 3.18
C ASN A 261 -7.51 18.05 2.69
N ARG A 262 -8.21 18.59 1.70
CA ARG A 262 -9.50 18.07 1.20
C ARG A 262 -10.53 17.95 2.35
N ASP A 263 -10.91 16.73 2.69
CA ASP A 263 -11.84 16.33 3.75
C ASP A 263 -11.16 15.96 5.07
N GLN A 264 -9.83 16.05 5.13
CA GLN A 264 -9.06 15.79 6.34
C GLN A 264 -8.74 17.08 7.08
N LEU A 265 -9.03 17.12 8.36
CA LEU A 265 -8.72 18.23 9.26
C LEU A 265 -7.92 17.71 10.46
N VAL A 266 -6.78 18.32 10.72
CA VAL A 266 -5.96 18.04 11.91
C VAL A 266 -5.68 19.30 12.69
N LEU A 267 -5.50 19.19 14.01
CA LEU A 267 -5.04 20.24 14.89
C LEU A 267 -3.55 20.04 15.16
N ASN A 268 -2.71 21.01 14.76
CA ASN A 268 -1.27 21.00 15.00
C ASN A 268 -0.91 22.02 16.07
N ASP A 269 -0.11 21.65 17.06
CA ASP A 269 0.61 22.61 17.90
C ASP A 269 1.93 23.00 17.23
N ALA A 270 1.95 24.16 16.58
CA ALA A 270 3.10 24.64 15.81
C ALA A 270 4.35 24.88 16.67
N SER A 271 4.23 24.93 18.02
CA SER A 271 5.37 25.12 18.93
C SER A 271 6.07 23.82 19.29
N THR A 272 5.34 22.71 19.30
CA THR A 272 5.84 21.39 19.70
C THR A 272 5.96 20.43 18.51
N GLY A 273 5.26 20.74 17.39
CA GLY A 273 5.13 19.83 16.25
C GLY A 273 4.07 18.73 16.44
N ARG A 274 3.43 18.65 17.60
CA ARG A 274 2.37 17.66 17.86
C ARG A 274 1.17 17.87 16.96
N VAL A 275 0.66 16.78 16.40
CA VAL A 275 -0.55 16.76 15.58
C VAL A 275 -1.62 15.95 16.31
N PHE A 276 -2.85 16.46 16.29
CA PHE A 276 -4.00 15.79 16.88
C PHE A 276 -5.04 15.54 15.79
N ASP A 277 -5.53 14.34 15.75
CA ASP A 277 -6.74 14.00 15.00
C ASP A 277 -7.94 14.65 15.71
N ILE A 278 -8.74 15.39 14.97
CA ILE A 278 -9.85 16.16 15.56
C ILE A 278 -11.08 15.29 15.89
N ASP A 279 -11.26 14.16 15.22
CA ASP A 279 -12.40 13.27 15.41
C ASP A 279 -12.18 12.34 16.62
N THR A 280 -10.97 11.83 16.76
CA THR A 280 -10.59 10.97 17.89
C THR A 280 -9.97 11.74 19.06
N ALA A 281 -9.58 13.01 18.85
CA ALA A 281 -8.83 13.85 19.79
C ALA A 281 -7.52 13.23 20.32
N ARG A 282 -6.96 12.27 19.59
CA ARG A 282 -5.71 11.61 19.91
C ARG A 282 -4.53 12.33 19.28
N SER A 283 -3.40 12.30 19.99
CA SER A 283 -2.13 12.75 19.46
C SER A 283 -1.64 11.77 18.39
N LEU A 284 -1.25 12.27 17.22
CA LEU A 284 -0.51 11.54 16.21
C LEU A 284 0.98 11.66 16.58
N ASP A 285 1.48 10.74 17.40
CA ASP A 285 2.79 10.85 18.08
C ASP A 285 4.00 10.57 17.18
N ASN A 286 3.81 10.16 15.93
CA ASN A 286 4.88 9.83 14.99
C ASN A 286 5.48 11.02 14.23
N TRP A 287 4.99 12.25 14.48
CA TRP A 287 5.49 13.46 13.80
C TRP A 287 6.97 13.75 14.08
N ASP A 288 7.44 13.45 15.29
CA ASP A 288 8.85 13.58 15.63
C ASP A 288 9.75 12.62 14.84
N GLN A 289 9.23 11.44 14.51
CA GLN A 289 9.95 10.45 13.68
C GLN A 289 10.05 10.88 12.22
N ILE A 290 9.00 11.51 11.68
CA ILE A 290 9.04 12.13 10.34
C ILE A 290 10.11 13.23 10.31
N GLN A 291 10.21 14.08 11.34
CA GLN A 291 11.26 15.09 11.45
C GLN A 291 12.67 14.49 11.57
N GLU A 292 12.81 13.37 12.29
CA GLU A 292 14.06 12.63 12.39
C GLU A 292 14.47 12.00 11.05
N ALA A 293 13.51 11.43 10.31
CA ALA A 293 13.74 10.92 8.96
C ALA A 293 14.23 12.04 8.02
N ILE A 294 13.56 13.21 8.03
CA ILE A 294 13.96 14.39 7.26
C ILE A 294 15.38 14.86 7.65
N LYS A 295 15.74 14.83 8.94
CA LYS A 295 17.09 15.18 9.39
C LYS A 295 18.14 14.18 8.91
N ARG A 296 17.81 12.88 8.93
CA ARG A 296 18.67 11.80 8.42
C ARG A 296 18.86 11.88 6.92
N ASP A 297 17.81 12.15 6.15
CA ASP A 297 17.90 12.33 4.70
C ASP A 297 18.73 13.55 4.33
N ASN A 298 18.60 14.66 5.07
CA ASN A 298 19.47 15.82 4.90
C ASN A 298 20.94 15.53 5.26
N ALA A 299 21.20 14.66 6.23
CA ALA A 299 22.54 14.20 6.58
C ALA A 299 23.08 13.21 5.53
N ASN A 300 22.22 12.32 5.01
CA ASN A 300 22.56 11.37 3.97
C ASN A 300 22.73 12.05 2.61
N ALA A 301 21.90 13.04 2.26
CA ALA A 301 22.07 13.86 1.07
C ALA A 301 23.39 14.65 1.10
N LYS A 302 23.78 15.23 2.26
CA LYS A 302 25.10 15.85 2.42
C LYS A 302 26.24 14.83 2.32
N LYS A 303 26.04 13.63 2.84
CA LYS A 303 27.04 12.55 2.76
C LYS A 303 27.11 11.98 1.34
N ALA A 304 26.01 11.98 0.58
CA ALA A 304 25.98 11.62 -0.84
C ALA A 304 26.64 12.69 -1.74
N GLU A 305 26.57 13.99 -1.36
CA GLU A 305 27.34 15.06 -2.03
C GLU A 305 28.84 14.98 -1.71
N GLU A 306 29.21 14.44 -0.55
CA GLU A 306 30.62 14.23 -0.16
C GLU A 306 31.16 12.85 -0.55
N THR A 307 30.30 11.93 -1.02
CA THR A 307 30.78 10.67 -1.58
C THR A 307 31.24 10.95 -3.02
N PRO A 308 32.52 10.79 -3.34
CA PRO A 308 32.97 10.89 -4.73
C PRO A 308 32.15 9.93 -5.55
N ALA A 309 31.60 10.42 -6.66
CA ALA A 309 30.78 9.64 -7.58
C ALA A 309 31.28 8.21 -7.64
N ALA A 310 30.46 7.29 -7.14
CA ALA A 310 30.71 5.86 -7.23
C ALA A 310 30.50 5.37 -8.68
N ASN A 311 31.19 5.99 -9.62
CA ASN A 311 31.42 5.53 -10.99
C ASN A 311 32.66 4.62 -11.06
N LYS A 312 33.01 3.91 -9.99
CA LYS A 312 33.76 2.69 -10.15
C LYS A 312 32.77 1.58 -10.43
N GLU A 313 32.74 1.10 -11.67
CA GLU A 313 32.17 -0.19 -12.01
C GLU A 313 32.76 -1.24 -11.06
N THR A 314 32.06 -1.48 -9.96
CA THR A 314 32.40 -2.59 -9.06
C THR A 314 31.91 -3.86 -9.74
N LYS A 315 32.84 -4.78 -10.01
CA LYS A 315 32.47 -6.09 -10.55
C LYS A 315 31.80 -6.91 -9.45
N PRO A 316 30.73 -7.64 -9.79
CA PRO A 316 30.16 -8.64 -8.88
C PRO A 316 31.23 -9.69 -8.53
N LYS A 317 31.07 -10.31 -7.38
CA LYS A 317 31.90 -11.45 -6.94
C LYS A 317 31.03 -12.69 -7.03
N ALA A 318 31.32 -13.57 -7.98
CA ALA A 318 30.77 -14.90 -8.07
C ALA A 318 31.71 -15.91 -7.40
N VAL A 319 31.12 -16.90 -6.72
CA VAL A 319 31.84 -17.90 -5.93
C VAL A 319 31.41 -19.31 -6.37
N ASP A 320 32.36 -20.22 -6.49
CA ASP A 320 32.07 -21.60 -6.92
C ASP A 320 31.10 -22.34 -5.97
N ASP A 321 30.23 -23.16 -6.55
CA ASP A 321 29.18 -23.89 -5.87
C ASP A 321 29.41 -25.39 -5.92
N GLY A 322 29.04 -26.06 -4.81
CA GLY A 322 28.92 -27.52 -4.73
C GLY A 322 27.49 -27.89 -4.34
N LEU A 323 26.72 -28.39 -5.27
CA LEU A 323 25.31 -28.72 -5.12
C LEU A 323 25.02 -30.18 -5.49
N GLY A 324 23.86 -30.64 -5.06
CA GLY A 324 23.37 -31.96 -5.42
C GLY A 324 22.09 -31.91 -6.24
N ALA A 325 21.76 -32.97 -6.94
CA ALA A 325 20.50 -33.12 -7.66
C ALA A 325 20.12 -34.59 -7.82
N ARG A 326 18.82 -34.88 -7.85
CA ARG A 326 18.30 -36.22 -8.04
C ARG A 326 17.97 -36.53 -9.51
N PRO A 327 18.25 -37.72 -10.01
CA PRO A 327 17.88 -38.07 -11.37
C PRO A 327 16.36 -38.21 -11.54
N GLY A 328 15.89 -37.92 -12.76
CA GLY A 328 14.50 -38.10 -13.14
C GLY A 328 13.56 -36.94 -12.75
N LYS A 329 14.09 -35.87 -12.20
CA LYS A 329 13.32 -34.66 -11.87
C LYS A 329 14.06 -33.36 -12.21
N THR A 330 13.38 -32.25 -12.13
CA THR A 330 13.97 -30.90 -12.22
C THR A 330 14.33 -30.40 -10.82
N THR A 331 15.57 -29.94 -10.66
CA THR A 331 16.08 -29.34 -9.41
C THR A 331 16.37 -27.86 -9.61
N ILE A 332 15.99 -27.03 -8.65
CA ILE A 332 16.35 -25.61 -8.61
C ILE A 332 17.73 -25.49 -7.95
N LEU A 333 18.68 -24.89 -8.65
CA LEU A 333 20.04 -24.65 -8.13
C LEU A 333 20.19 -23.17 -7.74
N HIS A 334 20.31 -22.89 -6.45
CA HIS A 334 20.42 -21.54 -5.90
C HIS A 334 21.88 -21.06 -5.88
N VAL A 335 22.44 -20.84 -7.07
CA VAL A 335 23.88 -20.50 -7.25
C VAL A 335 24.22 -19.07 -6.80
N LEU A 336 23.24 -18.20 -6.57
CA LEU A 336 23.48 -16.82 -6.09
C LEU A 336 23.57 -16.70 -4.56
N ASP A 337 23.29 -17.76 -3.80
CA ASP A 337 23.24 -17.70 -2.32
C ASP A 337 24.61 -17.31 -1.67
N ASN A 338 25.74 -17.53 -2.36
CA ASN A 338 27.09 -17.18 -1.92
C ASN A 338 27.72 -16.04 -2.72
N ASP A 339 27.01 -15.48 -3.70
CA ASP A 339 27.42 -14.39 -4.56
C ASP A 339 27.13 -13.02 -3.95
N ALA A 340 27.90 -12.00 -4.30
CA ALA A 340 27.68 -10.65 -3.81
C ALA A 340 28.10 -9.56 -4.80
N ASP A 341 27.38 -8.45 -4.83
CA ASP A 341 27.86 -7.20 -5.40
C ASP A 341 28.45 -6.32 -4.28
N PRO A 342 29.71 -5.83 -4.39
CA PRO A 342 30.30 -4.98 -3.37
C PRO A 342 29.58 -3.64 -3.14
N ALA A 343 28.74 -3.21 -4.09
CA ALA A 343 27.90 -2.03 -3.96
C ALA A 343 26.46 -2.35 -3.50
N GLY A 344 26.18 -3.62 -3.15
CA GLY A 344 24.86 -4.07 -2.66
C GLY A 344 23.77 -4.12 -3.74
N ARG A 345 24.13 -4.18 -5.03
CA ARG A 345 23.16 -4.29 -6.11
C ARG A 345 22.66 -5.73 -6.25
N ILE A 346 21.44 -5.88 -6.72
CA ILE A 346 20.82 -7.19 -6.97
C ILE A 346 21.48 -7.86 -8.18
N LEU A 347 21.96 -9.09 -7.99
CA LEU A 347 22.54 -9.89 -9.06
C LEU A 347 21.46 -10.62 -9.86
N SER A 348 21.74 -10.89 -11.15
CA SER A 348 20.95 -11.80 -11.98
C SER A 348 21.87 -12.69 -12.81
N ILE A 349 21.43 -13.92 -13.05
CA ILE A 349 22.12 -14.86 -13.90
C ILE A 349 21.87 -14.49 -15.38
N VAL A 350 22.92 -14.26 -16.13
CA VAL A 350 22.85 -13.86 -17.55
C VAL A 350 22.88 -15.08 -18.47
N SER A 351 23.74 -16.04 -18.16
CA SER A 351 23.97 -17.21 -18.99
C SER A 351 24.56 -18.36 -18.21
N VAL A 352 24.43 -19.55 -18.76
CA VAL A 352 25.05 -20.78 -18.28
C VAL A 352 25.74 -21.49 -19.44
N SER A 353 26.88 -22.13 -19.17
CA SER A 353 27.58 -22.90 -20.18
C SER A 353 26.83 -24.20 -20.53
N PRO A 354 26.86 -24.67 -21.78
CA PRO A 354 26.27 -25.95 -22.15
C PRO A 354 26.86 -27.11 -21.34
N VAL A 355 26.04 -28.13 -21.05
CA VAL A 355 26.44 -29.40 -20.45
C VAL A 355 26.44 -30.48 -21.55
N ASP A 356 27.56 -31.15 -21.74
CA ASP A 356 27.71 -32.21 -22.74
C ASP A 356 27.35 -33.58 -22.17
N GLN A 357 26.08 -33.71 -21.76
CA GLN A 357 25.53 -34.98 -21.28
C GLN A 357 24.12 -35.17 -21.87
N SER A 358 23.94 -36.30 -22.57
CA SER A 358 22.67 -36.58 -23.25
C SER A 358 21.49 -36.67 -22.28
N GLY A 359 20.42 -35.94 -22.60
CA GLY A 359 19.20 -35.92 -21.81
C GLY A 359 19.23 -34.98 -20.61
N VAL A 360 20.31 -34.25 -20.37
CA VAL A 360 20.38 -33.18 -19.36
C VAL A 360 19.88 -31.91 -20.00
N SER A 361 18.96 -31.18 -19.29
CA SER A 361 18.56 -29.83 -19.61
C SER A 361 19.02 -28.90 -18.51
N LEU A 362 19.73 -27.83 -18.86
CA LEU A 362 20.18 -26.78 -17.93
C LEU A 362 19.79 -25.41 -18.50
N THR A 363 18.98 -24.67 -17.79
CA THR A 363 18.46 -23.36 -18.20
C THR A 363 18.50 -22.37 -17.06
N VAL A 364 18.54 -21.08 -17.37
CA VAL A 364 18.33 -20.01 -16.38
C VAL A 364 16.85 -19.94 -16.08
N ALA A 365 16.49 -19.90 -14.80
CA ALA A 365 15.11 -19.72 -14.38
C ALA A 365 14.54 -18.36 -14.85
N PRO A 366 13.24 -18.24 -15.05
CA PRO A 366 12.61 -17.00 -15.52
C PRO A 366 12.89 -15.76 -14.67
N ASP A 367 13.02 -15.94 -13.36
CA ASP A 367 13.38 -14.91 -12.38
C ASP A 367 14.87 -14.49 -12.45
N ARG A 368 15.69 -15.27 -13.16
CA ARG A 368 17.16 -15.11 -13.25
C ARG A 368 17.88 -15.18 -11.91
N GLN A 369 17.25 -15.74 -10.89
CA GLN A 369 17.81 -15.90 -9.56
C GLN A 369 18.34 -17.31 -9.30
N SER A 370 17.94 -18.27 -10.12
CA SER A 370 18.32 -19.67 -10.00
C SER A 370 18.53 -20.34 -11.36
N LEU A 371 19.04 -21.56 -11.34
CA LEU A 371 19.16 -22.41 -12.51
C LEU A 371 18.22 -23.62 -12.40
N LEU A 372 17.65 -24.04 -13.50
CA LEU A 372 16.83 -25.25 -13.59
C LEU A 372 17.65 -26.37 -14.23
N LEU A 373 17.91 -27.39 -13.45
CA LEU A 373 18.62 -28.60 -13.89
C LEU A 373 17.68 -29.78 -13.94
N THR A 374 17.35 -30.27 -15.13
CA THR A 374 16.59 -31.52 -15.33
C THR A 374 17.53 -32.64 -15.67
N LEU A 375 17.58 -33.65 -14.83
CA LEU A 375 18.41 -34.83 -15.01
C LEU A 375 17.61 -36.02 -15.58
N PRO A 376 18.12 -36.77 -16.54
CA PRO A 376 17.53 -38.03 -16.95
C PRO A 376 17.61 -39.07 -15.83
N ALA A 377 16.83 -40.15 -15.92
CA ALA A 377 16.83 -41.25 -14.94
C ALA A 377 18.21 -41.89 -14.69
N LYS A 378 19.12 -41.76 -15.66
CA LYS A 378 20.52 -42.16 -15.53
C LYS A 378 21.39 -40.96 -15.87
N ALA A 379 21.94 -40.32 -14.87
CA ALA A 379 22.85 -39.20 -14.97
C ALA A 379 24.13 -39.49 -14.19
N SER A 380 25.21 -38.78 -14.50
CA SER A 380 26.46 -38.78 -13.74
C SER A 380 26.75 -37.35 -13.29
N ASP A 381 27.65 -37.20 -12.31
CA ASP A 381 28.13 -35.88 -11.84
C ASP A 381 28.53 -35.00 -13.02
N LEU A 382 28.26 -33.73 -12.88
CA LEU A 382 28.47 -32.75 -13.96
C LEU A 382 29.03 -31.43 -13.41
N GLN A 383 29.67 -30.66 -14.29
CA GLN A 383 30.19 -29.35 -14.01
C GLN A 383 29.84 -28.40 -15.14
N PHE A 384 29.58 -27.19 -14.78
CA PHE A 384 29.31 -26.09 -15.71
C PHE A 384 29.68 -24.74 -15.10
N THR A 385 29.67 -23.67 -15.89
CA THR A 385 29.89 -22.31 -15.40
C THR A 385 28.65 -21.48 -15.62
N TYR A 386 28.42 -20.53 -14.72
CA TYR A 386 27.39 -19.51 -14.89
C TYR A 386 28.01 -18.12 -14.88
N THR A 387 27.29 -17.16 -15.43
CA THR A 387 27.68 -15.76 -15.48
C THR A 387 26.61 -14.92 -14.84
N VAL A 388 27.02 -14.03 -13.93
CA VAL A 388 26.13 -13.07 -13.27
C VAL A 388 26.46 -11.64 -13.69
N ASP A 389 25.48 -10.76 -13.65
CA ASP A 389 25.65 -9.31 -13.76
C ASP A 389 24.96 -8.58 -12.60
N ASN A 390 25.31 -7.33 -12.38
CA ASN A 390 24.74 -6.44 -11.36
C ASN A 390 23.88 -5.31 -11.94
N GLY A 391 23.40 -5.45 -13.16
CA GLY A 391 22.61 -4.42 -13.86
C GLY A 391 23.40 -3.24 -14.44
N THR A 392 24.75 -3.21 -14.30
CA THR A 392 25.61 -2.16 -14.85
C THR A 392 26.52 -2.65 -15.96
N GLN A 393 26.22 -3.79 -16.59
CA GLN A 393 27.04 -4.51 -17.56
C GLN A 393 28.35 -5.12 -16.99
N ALA A 394 28.60 -4.98 -15.68
CA ALA A 394 29.70 -5.65 -15.04
C ALA A 394 29.33 -7.10 -14.71
N THR A 395 30.17 -8.04 -15.12
CA THR A 395 29.90 -9.48 -14.98
C THR A 395 30.99 -10.21 -14.19
N ALA A 396 30.60 -11.34 -13.58
CA ALA A 396 31.51 -12.32 -13.00
C ALA A 396 31.07 -13.73 -13.37
N GLN A 397 31.95 -14.71 -13.24
CA GLN A 397 31.69 -16.11 -13.52
C GLN A 397 32.16 -16.98 -12.36
N ALA A 398 31.42 -18.08 -12.12
CA ALA A 398 31.82 -19.12 -11.20
C ALA A 398 31.48 -20.50 -11.72
N GLN A 399 32.06 -21.54 -11.13
CA GLN A 399 31.85 -22.94 -11.49
C GLN A 399 30.85 -23.58 -10.53
N VAL A 400 29.94 -24.39 -11.11
CA VAL A 400 29.04 -25.24 -10.33
C VAL A 400 29.47 -26.71 -10.53
N SER A 401 29.62 -27.42 -9.43
CA SER A 401 29.83 -28.87 -9.39
C SER A 401 28.57 -29.53 -8.85
N VAL A 402 27.90 -30.35 -9.63
CA VAL A 402 26.69 -31.06 -9.22
C VAL A 402 26.98 -32.52 -9.02
N THR A 403 26.71 -33.03 -7.81
CA THR A 403 26.77 -34.46 -7.46
C THR A 403 25.40 -35.09 -7.66
N VAL A 404 25.31 -36.12 -8.45
CA VAL A 404 24.06 -36.84 -8.69
C VAL A 404 23.80 -37.83 -7.54
N ARG A 405 22.68 -37.61 -6.84
CA ARG A 405 22.30 -38.38 -5.65
C ARG A 405 21.38 -39.54 -5.96
N GLY A 406 21.68 -40.69 -5.39
CA GLY A 406 20.84 -41.90 -5.47
C GLY A 406 19.58 -41.78 -4.60
N PRO A 407 18.58 -42.66 -4.82
CA PRO A 407 17.33 -42.62 -4.02
C PRO A 407 17.50 -42.88 -2.51
N SER A 408 18.62 -43.47 -2.12
CA SER A 408 18.97 -43.79 -0.72
C SER A 408 19.84 -42.74 -0.06
N ASP A 409 20.40 -41.82 -0.84
CA ASP A 409 21.23 -40.75 -0.34
C ASP A 409 20.30 -39.60 0.08
N ASN A 410 20.47 -39.11 1.31
CA ASN A 410 19.66 -38.02 1.83
C ASN A 410 20.52 -37.09 2.67
N GLY A 411 20.63 -35.85 2.25
CA GLY A 411 21.30 -34.77 2.96
C GLY A 411 20.42 -34.18 4.05
N LYS A 412 20.88 -33.11 4.64
CA LYS A 412 20.13 -32.38 5.68
C LYS A 412 19.81 -30.96 5.21
N PRO A 413 18.58 -30.48 5.45
CA PRO A 413 18.30 -29.08 5.29
C PRO A 413 19.32 -28.20 6.03
N ALA A 414 19.72 -27.11 5.40
CA ALA A 414 20.68 -26.15 5.94
C ALA A 414 20.22 -24.71 5.66
N LEU A 415 20.59 -23.76 6.54
CA LEU A 415 20.43 -22.35 6.22
C LEU A 415 21.27 -22.00 4.98
N ARG A 416 20.70 -21.19 4.09
CA ARG A 416 21.38 -20.73 2.88
C ARG A 416 22.73 -20.08 3.22
N THR A 417 23.70 -20.22 2.35
CA THR A 417 24.99 -19.56 2.50
C THR A 417 24.81 -18.06 2.63
N ALA A 418 25.60 -17.41 3.49
CA ALA A 418 25.50 -15.99 3.81
C ALA A 418 24.18 -15.52 4.46
N TYR A 419 23.37 -16.45 5.02
CA TYR A 419 22.19 -16.07 5.81
C TYR A 419 22.56 -15.07 6.92
N GLN A 420 21.74 -14.02 7.05
CA GLN A 420 21.83 -13.06 8.13
C GLN A 420 20.51 -13.05 8.91
N PRO A 421 20.56 -13.17 10.26
CA PRO A 421 19.34 -13.11 11.08
C PRO A 421 18.59 -11.79 10.85
N LYS A 422 17.30 -11.87 10.60
CA LYS A 422 16.42 -10.72 10.45
C LYS A 422 15.89 -10.29 11.83
N ALA A 423 15.73 -8.98 12.05
CA ALA A 423 15.21 -8.42 13.29
C ALA A 423 13.68 -8.29 13.23
N PHE A 424 12.96 -9.38 13.45
CA PHE A 424 11.50 -9.40 13.47
C PHE A 424 10.95 -8.67 14.69
N SER A 425 9.86 -7.94 14.51
CA SER A 425 9.13 -7.27 15.59
C SER A 425 7.63 -7.41 15.42
N VAL A 426 6.91 -7.53 16.53
CA VAL A 426 5.44 -7.62 16.54
C VAL A 426 4.87 -6.92 17.78
N VAL A 427 3.69 -6.32 17.68
CA VAL A 427 2.97 -5.76 18.82
C VAL A 427 2.23 -6.87 19.56
N ALA A 428 2.22 -6.84 20.91
CA ALA A 428 1.49 -7.80 21.75
C ALA A 428 0.02 -7.94 21.30
N GLY A 429 -0.43 -9.17 21.10
CA GLY A 429 -1.78 -9.50 20.60
C GLY A 429 -1.97 -9.37 19.08
N ARG A 430 -0.91 -9.06 18.31
CA ARG A 430 -0.94 -9.03 16.84
C ARG A 430 -0.23 -10.24 16.26
N THR A 431 -0.66 -10.68 15.09
CA THR A 431 -0.02 -11.79 14.39
C THR A 431 1.06 -11.27 13.44
N LEU A 432 2.21 -11.93 13.45
CA LEU A 432 3.29 -11.74 12.48
C LEU A 432 3.47 -13.04 11.71
N THR A 433 3.39 -12.96 10.39
CA THR A 433 3.67 -14.08 9.47
C THR A 433 5.10 -13.98 8.98
N ILE A 434 5.91 -15.03 9.20
CA ILE A 434 7.34 -15.05 8.90
C ILE A 434 7.62 -16.14 7.86
N PRO A 435 8.14 -15.81 6.68
CA PRO A 435 8.58 -16.82 5.70
C PRO A 435 9.88 -17.47 6.22
N VAL A 436 9.83 -18.74 6.52
CA VAL A 436 10.95 -19.50 7.10
C VAL A 436 11.72 -20.25 6.03
N THR A 437 11.01 -20.92 5.12
CA THR A 437 11.64 -21.78 4.10
C THR A 437 12.44 -21.00 3.07
N ASP A 438 12.21 -19.69 2.91
CA ASP A 438 12.99 -18.82 2.02
C ASP A 438 14.48 -18.77 2.38
N ASP A 439 14.81 -19.01 3.64
CA ASP A 439 16.18 -18.98 4.14
C ASP A 439 16.81 -20.39 4.31
N TRP A 440 16.07 -21.47 3.96
CA TRP A 440 16.54 -22.84 4.08
C TRP A 440 16.71 -23.51 2.70
N ARG A 441 17.65 -24.39 2.59
CA ARG A 441 17.95 -25.18 1.38
C ARG A 441 18.19 -26.61 1.75
N ASP A 442 18.07 -27.48 0.76
CA ASP A 442 18.68 -28.79 0.76
C ASP A 442 19.78 -28.83 -0.32
N PRO A 443 20.99 -28.35 0.00
CA PRO A 443 22.03 -28.19 -1.02
C PRO A 443 22.60 -29.47 -1.53
N GLU A 444 22.44 -30.58 -0.80
CA GLU A 444 23.02 -31.88 -1.17
C GLU A 444 22.15 -32.68 -2.14
N ASP A 445 20.83 -32.47 -2.11
CA ASP A 445 19.87 -33.25 -2.87
C ASP A 445 18.95 -32.42 -3.75
N GLY A 446 18.76 -31.12 -3.37
CA GLY A 446 17.81 -30.20 -3.99
C GLY A 446 16.36 -30.59 -3.71
N ASP A 447 16.09 -31.24 -2.59
CA ASP A 447 14.73 -31.56 -2.17
C ASP A 447 14.05 -30.30 -1.57
N PRO A 448 12.74 -30.14 -1.76
CA PRO A 448 12.02 -29.01 -1.17
C PRO A 448 11.94 -29.17 0.35
N VAL A 449 12.10 -28.05 1.05
CA VAL A 449 12.08 -28.01 2.51
C VAL A 449 10.78 -27.41 3.05
N GLN A 450 10.40 -27.83 4.25
CA GLN A 450 9.20 -27.36 4.93
C GLN A 450 9.44 -27.15 6.41
N VAL A 451 8.68 -26.23 6.99
CA VAL A 451 8.70 -25.97 8.42
C VAL A 451 7.65 -26.81 9.13
N VAL A 452 8.06 -27.45 10.23
CA VAL A 452 7.19 -28.29 11.08
C VAL A 452 7.46 -28.02 12.54
N ASN A 453 6.51 -28.40 13.41
CA ASN A 453 6.65 -28.40 14.87
C ASN A 453 7.12 -27.05 15.46
N PRO A 454 6.56 -25.89 15.08
CA PRO A 454 6.92 -24.63 15.71
C PRO A 454 6.47 -24.61 17.18
N LYS A 455 7.31 -24.03 18.04
CA LYS A 455 7.04 -23.92 19.49
C LYS A 455 7.48 -22.57 20.02
N VAL A 456 6.72 -22.05 20.95
CA VAL A 456 7.01 -20.83 21.67
C VAL A 456 6.65 -21.02 23.14
N ALA A 457 7.33 -20.31 24.04
CA ALA A 457 7.08 -20.42 25.49
C ALA A 457 5.75 -19.76 25.89
N ASP A 458 5.37 -18.65 25.24
CA ASP A 458 4.16 -17.89 25.51
C ASP A 458 3.59 -17.32 24.23
N GLY A 459 2.28 -17.43 24.02
CA GLY A 459 1.60 -17.05 22.78
C GLY A 459 1.14 -18.25 21.95
N VAL A 460 0.72 -17.94 20.72
CA VAL A 460 0.29 -18.94 19.75
C VAL A 460 1.26 -18.93 18.57
N VAL A 461 1.71 -20.10 18.16
CA VAL A 461 2.57 -20.27 16.99
C VAL A 461 2.07 -21.43 16.15
N ALA A 462 2.11 -21.29 14.83
CA ALA A 462 1.72 -22.32 13.90
C ALA A 462 2.48 -22.22 12.59
N ALA A 463 2.71 -23.38 11.95
CA ALA A 463 3.29 -23.44 10.61
C ALA A 463 2.21 -23.60 9.57
N SER A 464 2.31 -22.84 8.49
CA SER A 464 1.46 -23.00 7.30
C SER A 464 2.11 -23.92 6.27
N PRO A 465 1.31 -24.57 5.39
CA PRO A 465 1.86 -25.48 4.37
C PRO A 465 2.82 -24.82 3.36
N ASP A 466 2.75 -23.50 3.20
CA ASP A 466 3.62 -22.70 2.34
C ASP A 466 4.98 -22.33 2.99
N GLY A 467 5.31 -22.94 4.14
CA GLY A 467 6.61 -22.77 4.78
C GLY A 467 6.76 -21.52 5.64
N ARG A 468 5.63 -20.91 6.06
CA ARG A 468 5.61 -19.74 6.94
C ARG A 468 5.29 -20.14 8.38
N ILE A 469 5.64 -19.27 9.32
CA ILE A 469 5.22 -19.34 10.72
C ILE A 469 4.41 -18.11 11.07
N ASP A 470 3.18 -18.33 11.54
CA ASP A 470 2.36 -17.30 12.16
C ASP A 470 2.62 -17.30 13.67
N PHE A 471 2.99 -16.15 14.21
CA PHE A 471 3.22 -15.94 15.64
C PHE A 471 2.34 -14.84 16.20
N THR A 472 1.58 -15.15 17.25
CA THR A 472 0.73 -14.19 17.98
C THR A 472 1.12 -14.21 19.46
N PRO A 473 1.84 -13.17 19.94
CA PRO A 473 2.12 -13.04 21.38
C PRO A 473 0.84 -12.70 22.17
N PRO A 474 0.80 -12.99 23.49
CA PRO A 474 -0.36 -12.64 24.32
C PRO A 474 -0.67 -11.14 24.32
N PRO A 475 -1.95 -10.72 24.34
CA PRO A 475 -2.33 -9.30 24.30
C PRO A 475 -2.02 -8.51 25.57
N THR A 476 -1.80 -9.20 26.71
CA THR A 476 -1.60 -8.60 28.04
C THR A 476 -0.19 -8.83 28.59
N ALA A 477 0.80 -8.67 27.77
CA ALA A 477 2.20 -8.87 28.15
C ALA A 477 2.72 -7.75 29.07
N LYS A 478 2.17 -7.58 30.28
CA LYS A 478 2.88 -6.87 31.35
C LYS A 478 4.11 -7.67 31.75
N GLY A 479 5.28 -7.27 31.25
CA GLY A 479 6.56 -7.88 31.54
C GLY A 479 7.07 -8.89 30.51
N SER A 480 6.42 -9.08 29.39
CA SER A 480 6.88 -9.91 28.27
C SER A 480 7.24 -9.09 27.01
N SER A 481 7.57 -7.82 27.18
CA SER A 481 8.25 -7.05 26.12
C SER A 481 9.71 -7.51 26.02
N GLY A 482 10.17 -7.72 24.79
CA GLY A 482 11.53 -8.13 24.55
C GLY A 482 11.64 -9.29 23.57
N PRO A 483 12.83 -9.88 23.47
CA PRO A 483 13.06 -10.98 22.54
C PRO A 483 12.38 -12.26 23.00
N VAL A 484 11.56 -12.84 22.13
CA VAL A 484 10.94 -14.17 22.29
C VAL A 484 11.59 -15.11 21.29
N GLU A 485 12.09 -16.25 21.77
CA GLU A 485 12.64 -17.30 20.91
C GLU A 485 11.51 -18.22 20.43
N ILE A 486 11.40 -18.41 19.13
CA ILE A 486 10.56 -19.40 18.49
C ILE A 486 11.49 -20.51 18.01
N THR A 487 11.23 -21.73 18.40
CA THR A 487 11.91 -22.92 17.91
C THR A 487 11.02 -23.67 16.91
N TYR A 488 11.59 -24.23 15.88
CA TYR A 488 10.89 -24.98 14.86
C TYR A 488 11.79 -26.07 14.29
N GLN A 489 11.26 -26.91 13.43
CA GLN A 489 12.02 -27.90 12.69
C GLN A 489 11.83 -27.69 11.19
N VAL A 490 12.86 -27.96 10.42
CA VAL A 490 12.82 -27.97 8.96
C VAL A 490 13.05 -29.40 8.47
N SER A 491 12.14 -29.89 7.66
CA SER A 491 12.15 -31.24 7.08
C SER A 491 12.28 -31.18 5.57
N ASP A 492 13.02 -32.09 4.98
CA ASP A 492 13.10 -32.34 3.54
C ASP A 492 11.92 -33.19 2.99
N GLY A 493 11.03 -33.66 3.87
CA GLY A 493 9.92 -34.56 3.50
C GLY A 493 10.36 -35.97 3.10
N VAL A 494 11.65 -36.26 3.07
CA VAL A 494 12.23 -37.57 2.70
C VAL A 494 12.70 -38.34 3.93
N GLY A 495 13.11 -37.66 5.01
CA GLY A 495 13.46 -38.30 6.25
C GLY A 495 14.39 -37.55 7.17
N GLU A 496 15.04 -36.49 6.71
CA GLU A 496 15.89 -35.66 7.56
C GLU A 496 15.12 -34.44 8.12
N VAL A 497 15.42 -34.12 9.37
CA VAL A 497 14.81 -33.01 10.10
C VAL A 497 15.90 -32.28 10.88
N VAL A 498 15.92 -30.96 10.79
CA VAL A 498 16.88 -30.07 11.44
C VAL A 498 16.18 -29.07 12.32
N ASP A 499 16.68 -28.84 13.55
CA ASP A 499 16.18 -27.83 14.43
C ASP A 499 16.59 -26.42 13.97
N GLY A 500 15.61 -25.53 13.91
CA GLY A 500 15.79 -24.10 13.64
C GLY A 500 15.30 -23.25 14.80
N LYS A 501 15.75 -22.00 14.83
CA LYS A 501 15.29 -21.02 15.79
C LYS A 501 15.34 -19.63 15.22
N MET A 502 14.44 -18.78 15.68
CA MET A 502 14.42 -17.35 15.37
C MET A 502 14.03 -16.54 16.61
N THR A 503 14.33 -15.25 16.57
CA THR A 503 13.98 -14.33 17.65
C THR A 503 13.05 -13.26 17.12
N VAL A 504 11.94 -13.04 17.80
CA VAL A 504 10.97 -11.98 17.52
C VAL A 504 10.92 -11.04 18.72
N THR A 505 11.06 -9.74 18.48
CA THR A 505 10.91 -8.72 19.53
C THR A 505 9.43 -8.38 19.70
N VAL A 506 8.88 -8.67 20.86
CA VAL A 506 7.51 -8.29 21.20
C VAL A 506 7.50 -6.89 21.80
N LEU A 507 6.72 -5.97 21.22
CA LEU A 507 6.51 -4.62 21.70
C LEU A 507 5.21 -4.56 22.51
N GLU A 508 5.25 -3.91 23.68
CA GLU A 508 4.02 -3.62 24.43
C GLU A 508 3.12 -2.67 23.61
N ALA A 509 1.79 -2.82 23.74
CA ALA A 509 0.82 -1.94 23.09
C ALA A 509 0.96 -0.45 23.49
N THR A 510 1.72 -0.15 24.56
CA THR A 510 2.04 1.20 25.05
C THR A 510 3.49 1.62 24.77
N ALA A 511 4.25 0.82 24.03
CA ALA A 511 5.64 1.15 23.74
C ALA A 511 5.75 2.46 22.92
N PRO A 512 6.73 3.32 23.23
CA PRO A 512 6.84 4.63 22.59
C PRO A 512 7.51 4.60 21.21
N THR A 513 8.06 3.44 20.79
CA THR A 513 8.84 3.29 19.56
C THR A 513 8.24 2.23 18.66
N ALA A 514 8.09 2.56 17.39
CA ALA A 514 7.72 1.62 16.34
C ALA A 514 8.97 0.97 15.72
N ALA A 515 8.83 -0.27 15.24
CA ALA A 515 9.86 -0.98 14.49
C ALA A 515 9.60 -0.87 12.97
N PRO A 516 10.63 -0.63 12.15
CA PRO A 516 10.48 -0.47 10.71
C PRO A 516 10.11 -1.80 10.02
N ALA A 517 9.58 -1.71 8.80
CA ALA A 517 9.39 -2.84 7.90
C ALA A 517 10.73 -3.49 7.53
N ILE A 518 10.68 -4.73 7.08
CA ILE A 518 11.85 -5.45 6.55
C ILE A 518 11.64 -5.63 5.04
N THR A 519 12.39 -4.89 4.24
CA THR A 519 12.32 -4.98 2.77
C THR A 519 13.14 -6.17 2.25
N GLN A 520 12.65 -6.76 1.17
CA GLN A 520 13.31 -7.83 0.42
C GLN A 520 13.61 -7.34 -1.00
N PRO A 521 14.66 -7.85 -1.65
CA PRO A 521 14.93 -7.52 -3.04
C PRO A 521 13.83 -8.06 -3.96
N ASP A 522 13.40 -7.25 -4.94
CA ASP A 522 12.50 -7.68 -6.00
C ASP A 522 13.25 -7.87 -7.31
N VAL A 523 12.97 -8.96 -8.01
CA VAL A 523 13.50 -9.20 -9.35
C VAL A 523 12.35 -9.55 -10.27
N VAL A 524 12.18 -8.78 -11.33
CA VAL A 524 11.09 -8.97 -12.29
C VAL A 524 11.61 -8.90 -13.72
N GLN A 525 11.00 -9.71 -14.60
CA GLN A 525 11.29 -9.68 -16.02
C GLN A 525 10.06 -9.23 -16.81
N GLY A 526 10.25 -8.37 -17.79
CA GLY A 526 9.20 -7.89 -18.68
C GLY A 526 9.63 -7.84 -20.15
N LEU A 527 8.67 -7.56 -21.03
CA LEU A 527 8.89 -7.43 -22.45
C LEU A 527 8.92 -5.95 -22.89
N VAL A 528 9.71 -5.64 -23.91
CA VAL A 528 9.75 -4.30 -24.51
C VAL A 528 8.36 -3.86 -24.96
N ASN A 529 7.97 -2.61 -24.64
CA ASN A 529 6.67 -2.00 -24.93
C ASN A 529 5.45 -2.70 -24.30
N VAL A 530 5.64 -3.58 -23.34
CA VAL A 530 4.56 -4.22 -22.58
C VAL A 530 4.59 -3.68 -21.15
N PRO A 531 3.48 -3.10 -20.64
CA PRO A 531 3.42 -2.71 -19.23
C PRO A 531 3.61 -3.91 -18.31
N LEU A 532 4.53 -3.77 -17.35
CA LEU A 532 4.80 -4.74 -16.31
C LEU A 532 4.33 -4.19 -14.96
N VAL A 533 3.48 -4.94 -14.28
CA VAL A 533 3.00 -4.60 -12.94
C VAL A 533 3.89 -5.27 -11.90
N ILE A 534 4.37 -4.49 -10.95
CA ILE A 534 5.23 -4.91 -9.84
C ILE A 534 4.51 -4.57 -8.54
N ARG A 535 4.61 -5.43 -7.55
CA ARG A 535 4.10 -5.22 -6.19
C ARG A 535 5.26 -5.42 -5.19
N PRO A 536 6.12 -4.42 -5.03
CA PRO A 536 7.37 -4.58 -4.26
C PRO A 536 7.14 -4.82 -2.76
N LEU A 537 5.92 -4.60 -2.27
CA LEU A 537 5.58 -4.84 -0.87
C LEU A 537 5.09 -6.28 -0.59
N ASP A 538 4.86 -7.09 -1.63
CA ASP A 538 4.26 -8.43 -1.45
C ASP A 538 5.22 -9.42 -0.76
N ASN A 539 6.54 -9.24 -0.92
CA ASN A 539 7.58 -10.02 -0.25
C ASN A 539 8.17 -9.33 0.98
N ASP A 540 7.82 -8.06 1.22
CA ASP A 540 8.26 -7.30 2.38
C ASP A 540 7.50 -7.72 3.65
N LEU A 541 8.16 -7.60 4.79
CA LEU A 541 7.53 -7.90 6.08
C LEU A 541 7.11 -6.61 6.79
N PRO A 542 5.92 -6.58 7.39
CA PRO A 542 5.47 -5.43 8.13
C PRO A 542 6.37 -5.14 9.33
N GLY A 543 6.47 -3.89 9.71
CA GLY A 543 7.04 -3.46 10.97
C GLY A 543 6.09 -3.70 12.15
N ALA A 544 6.37 -3.04 13.27
CA ALA A 544 5.48 -3.07 14.44
C ALA A 544 5.27 -1.64 14.96
N ASP A 545 4.02 -1.20 15.04
CA ASP A 545 3.67 0.13 15.57
C ASP A 545 2.65 0.01 16.70
N PRO A 546 3.08 0.13 17.97
CA PRO A 546 2.18 0.08 19.11
C PRO A 546 1.17 1.23 19.16
N SER A 547 1.49 2.38 18.57
CA SER A 547 0.64 3.57 18.58
C SER A 547 -0.46 3.53 17.52
N ASN A 548 -0.29 2.72 16.47
CA ASN A 548 -1.21 2.63 15.34
C ASN A 548 -1.65 1.17 15.09
N ALA A 549 -2.84 0.84 15.62
CA ALA A 549 -3.42 -0.49 15.44
C ALA A 549 -3.79 -0.82 13.99
N ASN A 550 -3.94 0.19 13.14
CA ASN A 550 -4.31 0.08 11.73
C ASN A 550 -3.13 0.35 10.79
N ALA A 551 -1.88 0.29 11.32
CA ALA A 551 -0.70 0.42 10.48
C ALA A 551 -0.67 -0.66 9.41
N VAL A 552 -0.46 -0.24 8.16
CA VAL A 552 -0.29 -1.12 6.99
C VAL A 552 1.04 -0.85 6.33
N LEU A 553 1.57 -1.87 5.68
CA LEU A 553 2.77 -1.73 4.84
C LEU A 553 2.40 -0.93 3.58
N ALA A 554 3.18 0.09 3.26
CA ALA A 554 2.91 1.00 2.16
C ALA A 554 4.19 1.53 1.52
N LEU A 555 4.12 1.98 0.27
CA LEU A 555 5.20 2.76 -0.36
C LEU A 555 5.25 4.16 0.25
N ALA A 556 6.42 4.59 0.70
CA ALA A 556 6.61 5.92 1.30
C ALA A 556 6.62 7.07 0.27
N GLY A 557 6.73 6.76 -1.02
CA GLY A 557 6.74 7.76 -2.08
C GLY A 557 6.77 7.15 -3.48
N THR A 558 6.64 8.00 -4.50
CA THR A 558 6.71 7.58 -5.91
C THR A 558 8.13 7.17 -6.27
N ILE A 559 8.24 6.12 -7.07
CA ILE A 559 9.53 5.63 -7.59
C ILE A 559 9.94 6.48 -8.80
N ALA A 560 11.18 6.95 -8.79
CA ALA A 560 11.69 7.80 -9.86
C ALA A 560 11.87 7.02 -11.18
N PRO A 561 11.44 7.59 -12.33
CA PRO A 561 11.68 6.97 -13.62
C PRO A 561 13.18 6.95 -13.94
N LYS A 562 13.56 6.07 -14.87
CA LYS A 562 14.93 5.98 -15.42
C LYS A 562 14.90 6.28 -16.93
N ASP A 563 16.06 6.55 -17.52
CA ASP A 563 16.15 6.70 -18.97
C ASP A 563 15.63 5.45 -19.68
N ASN A 564 14.72 5.62 -20.63
CA ASN A 564 14.03 4.56 -21.40
C ASN A 564 13.10 3.64 -20.54
N LEU A 565 12.78 4.02 -19.28
CA LEU A 565 11.83 3.33 -18.43
C LEU A 565 10.86 4.33 -17.78
N THR A 566 9.60 4.25 -18.17
CA THR A 566 8.54 4.97 -17.48
C THR A 566 8.13 4.19 -16.24
N VAL A 567 7.86 4.89 -15.15
CA VAL A 567 7.43 4.30 -13.87
C VAL A 567 6.19 5.07 -13.41
N ASP A 568 5.11 4.34 -13.22
CA ASP A 568 3.88 4.84 -12.63
C ASP A 568 3.68 4.15 -11.27
N THR A 569 3.55 4.94 -10.21
CA THR A 569 3.43 4.44 -8.83
C THR A 569 2.07 4.80 -8.27
N GLU A 570 1.29 3.81 -7.92
CA GLU A 570 0.02 3.96 -7.23
C GLU A 570 0.24 3.72 -5.72
N LEU A 571 0.40 4.82 -4.97
CA LEU A 571 0.77 4.75 -3.54
C LEU A 571 -0.27 4.03 -2.68
N LYS A 572 -1.55 4.16 -3.02
CA LYS A 572 -2.65 3.58 -2.23
C LYS A 572 -2.66 2.04 -2.27
N SER A 573 -2.39 1.45 -3.43
CA SER A 573 -2.35 0.00 -3.63
C SER A 573 -0.95 -0.60 -3.52
N GLY A 574 0.10 0.24 -3.47
CA GLY A 574 1.49 -0.21 -3.53
C GLY A 574 1.91 -0.76 -4.90
N LYS A 575 1.07 -0.59 -5.94
CA LYS A 575 1.32 -1.09 -7.29
C LYS A 575 2.26 -0.15 -8.05
N VAL A 576 3.24 -0.72 -8.72
CA VAL A 576 4.17 -0.02 -9.60
C VAL A 576 4.03 -0.58 -11.01
N THR A 577 3.74 0.27 -11.99
CA THR A 577 3.68 -0.14 -13.39
C THR A 577 4.86 0.45 -14.13
N VAL A 578 5.64 -0.39 -14.79
CA VAL A 578 6.80 0.05 -15.58
C VAL A 578 6.63 -0.31 -17.05
N THR A 579 7.11 0.56 -17.93
CA THR A 579 7.15 0.28 -19.38
C THR A 579 8.46 0.80 -19.94
N ALA A 580 9.19 -0.04 -20.67
CA ALA A 580 10.42 0.32 -21.34
C ALA A 580 10.29 0.21 -22.85
N ASP A 581 10.89 1.15 -23.58
CA ASP A 581 10.94 1.16 -25.04
C ASP A 581 12.12 0.35 -25.60
N LYS A 582 13.06 -0.08 -24.73
CA LYS A 582 14.25 -0.85 -25.08
C LYS A 582 14.54 -1.92 -24.03
N ALA A 583 15.15 -3.02 -24.51
CA ALA A 583 15.68 -4.05 -23.64
C ALA A 583 16.85 -3.50 -22.78
N GLY A 584 16.93 -3.92 -21.53
CA GLY A 584 17.95 -3.49 -20.59
C GLY A 584 17.62 -3.89 -19.15
N SER A 585 18.57 -3.70 -18.26
CA SER A 585 18.39 -3.90 -16.80
C SER A 585 18.30 -2.54 -16.12
N PHE A 586 17.31 -2.39 -15.25
CA PHE A 586 17.05 -1.16 -14.50
C PHE A 586 17.00 -1.49 -13.01
N LEU A 587 17.64 -0.66 -12.21
CA LEU A 587 17.57 -0.73 -10.76
C LEU A 587 16.73 0.44 -10.27
N LEU A 588 15.65 0.14 -9.56
CA LEU A 588 14.75 1.11 -8.96
C LEU A 588 14.87 1.02 -7.44
N ASP A 589 14.99 2.16 -6.78
CA ASP A 589 15.01 2.22 -5.33
C ASP A 589 13.63 2.67 -4.84
N TYR A 590 13.11 2.01 -3.81
CA TYR A 590 11.88 2.39 -3.13
C TYR A 590 12.10 2.49 -1.62
N GLN A 591 11.13 3.02 -0.92
CA GLN A 591 11.10 3.04 0.52
C GLN A 591 9.78 2.46 0.99
N ALA A 592 9.84 1.48 1.90
CA ALA A 592 8.68 0.92 2.57
C ALA A 592 8.41 1.68 3.86
N ALA A 593 7.14 2.00 4.11
CA ALA A 593 6.66 2.64 5.32
C ALA A 593 5.76 1.69 6.10
N PHE A 594 5.84 1.73 7.42
CA PHE A 594 4.92 1.03 8.30
C PHE A 594 4.57 1.88 9.51
N GLY A 595 3.34 2.40 9.55
CA GLY A 595 2.90 3.30 10.63
C GLY A 595 3.87 4.46 10.83
N GLY A 596 4.24 4.70 12.09
CA GLY A 596 5.18 5.76 12.49
C GLY A 596 6.65 5.33 12.54
N ALA A 597 7.00 4.16 12.03
CA ALA A 597 8.39 3.69 12.01
C ALA A 597 9.24 4.43 10.97
N ALA A 598 10.55 4.34 11.09
CA ALA A 598 11.46 4.80 10.06
C ALA A 598 11.24 4.03 8.75
N PHE A 599 11.42 4.71 7.62
CA PHE A 599 11.30 4.06 6.31
C PHE A 599 12.44 3.04 6.10
N SER A 600 12.09 1.94 5.45
CA SER A 600 13.05 0.90 5.08
C SER A 600 13.36 1.00 3.58
N PRO A 601 14.64 1.13 3.20
CA PRO A 601 15.01 1.14 1.79
C PRO A 601 14.86 -0.25 1.19
N GLY A 602 14.26 -0.33 0.00
CA GLY A 602 14.16 -1.52 -0.83
C GLY A 602 14.65 -1.26 -2.24
N GLN A 603 14.91 -2.32 -2.98
CA GLN A 603 15.42 -2.24 -4.34
C GLN A 603 14.68 -3.23 -5.25
N ILE A 604 14.30 -2.76 -6.44
CA ILE A 604 13.68 -3.56 -7.49
C ILE A 604 14.66 -3.63 -8.67
N ARG A 605 14.96 -4.83 -9.12
CA ARG A 605 15.62 -5.06 -10.39
C ARG A 605 14.60 -5.40 -11.47
N VAL A 606 14.58 -4.63 -12.55
CA VAL A 606 13.69 -4.83 -13.70
C VAL A 606 14.53 -5.19 -14.93
N ASP A 607 14.42 -6.42 -15.38
CA ASP A 607 15.11 -6.90 -16.59
C ASP A 607 14.10 -6.94 -17.75
N ILE A 608 14.25 -6.03 -18.72
CA ILE A 608 13.40 -5.94 -19.90
C ILE A 608 14.07 -6.65 -21.08
N VAL A 609 13.37 -7.60 -21.66
CA VAL A 609 13.88 -8.40 -22.78
C VAL A 609 13.05 -8.19 -24.03
N THR A 610 13.68 -8.39 -25.19
CA THR A 610 12.97 -8.38 -26.48
C THR A 610 12.17 -9.69 -26.61
N PRO A 611 10.90 -9.65 -27.03
CA PRO A 611 10.15 -10.86 -27.29
C PRO A 611 10.87 -11.74 -28.32
N PRO A 612 10.84 -13.08 -28.16
CA PRO A 612 11.43 -13.97 -29.15
C PRO A 612 10.73 -13.80 -30.51
N GLU A 613 11.49 -13.87 -31.63
CA GLU A 613 10.94 -13.74 -32.99
C GLU A 613 9.90 -14.83 -33.33
N LYS A 614 9.99 -15.97 -32.67
CA LYS A 614 9.04 -17.08 -32.78
C LYS A 614 8.52 -17.40 -31.40
N GLN A 615 7.27 -17.86 -31.34
CA GLN A 615 6.70 -18.32 -30.10
C GLN A 615 7.57 -19.40 -29.46
N ALA A 616 8.09 -19.11 -28.27
CA ALA A 616 8.93 -20.00 -27.51
C ALA A 616 8.07 -21.01 -26.71
N PRO A 617 8.57 -22.21 -26.40
CA PRO A 617 7.89 -23.09 -25.48
C PRO A 617 7.81 -22.46 -24.07
N PRO A 618 6.81 -22.86 -23.25
CA PRO A 618 6.76 -22.49 -21.84
C PRO A 618 8.03 -22.89 -21.08
N VAL A 619 8.34 -22.15 -20.02
CA VAL A 619 9.35 -22.53 -19.04
C VAL A 619 8.62 -22.86 -17.74
N THR A 620 8.69 -24.11 -17.32
CA THR A 620 8.06 -24.59 -16.09
C THR A 620 9.08 -24.60 -14.95
N MET A 621 8.63 -24.18 -13.77
CA MET A 621 9.39 -24.23 -12.52
C MET A 621 8.88 -25.40 -11.66
N PRO A 622 9.73 -26.07 -10.87
CA PRO A 622 9.25 -27.02 -9.89
C PRO A 622 8.33 -26.37 -8.85
N ASP A 623 7.21 -27.03 -8.58
CA ASP A 623 6.24 -26.60 -7.59
C ASP A 623 6.30 -27.48 -6.34
N PHE A 624 5.71 -26.95 -5.28
CA PHE A 624 5.61 -27.64 -4.01
C PHE A 624 4.18 -27.59 -3.48
N GLY A 625 3.70 -28.72 -2.94
CA GLY A 625 2.44 -28.84 -2.23
C GLY A 625 2.59 -29.61 -0.94
N ALA A 626 1.94 -29.15 0.11
CA ALA A 626 1.88 -29.84 1.40
C ALA A 626 0.44 -30.20 1.73
N VAL A 627 0.18 -31.47 1.99
CA VAL A 627 -1.14 -31.97 2.44
C VAL A 627 -1.07 -32.36 3.91
N ARG A 628 -2.19 -32.19 4.64
CA ARG A 628 -2.32 -32.62 6.03
C ARG A 628 -3.38 -33.72 6.14
N GLY A 629 -3.00 -34.87 6.67
CA GLY A 629 -3.90 -36.02 6.70
C GLY A 629 -4.40 -36.35 5.28
N GLN A 630 -5.69 -36.54 5.11
CA GLN A 630 -6.35 -36.79 3.81
C GLN A 630 -7.00 -35.54 3.22
N VAL A 631 -6.70 -34.33 3.74
CA VAL A 631 -7.27 -33.09 3.25
C VAL A 631 -6.69 -32.75 1.88
N PRO A 632 -7.52 -32.46 0.86
CA PRO A 632 -7.04 -32.05 -0.47
C PRO A 632 -6.32 -30.70 -0.42
N VAL A 633 -5.27 -30.52 -1.22
CA VAL A 633 -4.61 -29.24 -1.43
C VAL A 633 -4.79 -28.76 -2.87
N MET A 634 -4.94 -27.45 -3.04
CA MET A 634 -4.92 -26.78 -4.35
C MET A 634 -3.52 -26.17 -4.56
N VAL A 635 -2.83 -26.62 -5.61
CA VAL A 635 -1.51 -26.10 -6.00
C VAL A 635 -1.66 -25.26 -7.28
N ASP A 636 -1.30 -23.98 -7.23
CA ASP A 636 -1.28 -23.10 -8.41
C ASP A 636 0.02 -23.29 -9.18
N VAL A 637 0.07 -24.31 -10.01
CA VAL A 637 1.28 -24.72 -10.74
C VAL A 637 1.67 -23.77 -11.88
N LEU A 638 0.85 -22.76 -12.18
CA LEU A 638 1.21 -21.73 -13.17
C LEU A 638 1.67 -20.43 -12.52
N ALA A 639 1.76 -20.36 -11.18
CA ALA A 639 2.13 -19.15 -10.47
C ALA A 639 3.58 -18.70 -10.75
N ASN A 640 4.47 -19.66 -10.95
CA ASN A 640 5.90 -19.46 -11.20
C ASN A 640 6.32 -19.86 -12.63
N ASP A 641 5.42 -20.44 -13.42
CA ASP A 641 5.64 -20.79 -14.83
C ASP A 641 5.55 -19.56 -15.74
N VAL A 642 6.35 -19.49 -16.78
CA VAL A 642 6.43 -18.33 -17.68
C VAL A 642 6.33 -18.74 -19.14
N ASP A 643 5.55 -17.98 -19.93
CA ASP A 643 5.67 -17.96 -21.37
C ASP A 643 6.65 -16.83 -21.78
N PRO A 644 7.84 -17.16 -22.33
CA PRO A 644 8.79 -16.14 -22.79
C PRO A 644 8.25 -15.23 -23.88
N SER A 645 7.16 -15.63 -24.52
CA SER A 645 6.46 -14.83 -25.55
C SER A 645 5.34 -13.95 -24.99
N GLY A 646 5.12 -13.98 -23.67
CA GLY A 646 4.06 -13.21 -22.97
C GLY A 646 2.65 -13.75 -23.18
N GLY A 647 2.49 -15.02 -23.58
CA GLY A 647 1.21 -15.67 -23.80
C GLY A 647 0.60 -16.26 -22.51
N LEU A 648 -0.65 -16.70 -22.62
CA LEU A 648 -1.36 -17.35 -21.52
C LEU A 648 -0.98 -18.83 -21.46
N LEU A 649 -0.63 -19.31 -20.26
CA LEU A 649 -0.35 -20.71 -19.98
C LEU A 649 -1.60 -21.48 -19.59
N THR A 650 -1.62 -22.78 -19.91
CA THR A 650 -2.71 -23.70 -19.55
C THR A 650 -2.16 -25.09 -19.20
N VAL A 651 -2.62 -25.62 -18.07
CA VAL A 651 -2.37 -27.02 -17.71
C VAL A 651 -3.25 -27.91 -18.57
N VAL A 652 -2.64 -28.78 -19.36
CA VAL A 652 -3.34 -29.69 -20.29
C VAL A 652 -3.70 -31.02 -19.63
N SER A 653 -2.81 -31.53 -18.80
CA SER A 653 -3.00 -32.79 -18.07
C SER A 653 -2.11 -32.85 -16.84
N ALA A 654 -2.47 -33.68 -15.88
CA ALA A 654 -1.66 -33.98 -14.71
C ALA A 654 -1.88 -35.44 -14.29
N LYS A 655 -0.87 -36.08 -13.74
CA LYS A 655 -0.91 -37.44 -13.19
C LYS A 655 0.19 -37.64 -12.16
N PRO A 656 -0.04 -38.45 -11.13
CA PRO A 656 1.06 -38.89 -10.24
C PRO A 656 2.07 -39.70 -11.02
N ASP A 657 3.32 -39.73 -10.55
CA ASP A 657 4.35 -40.60 -11.11
C ASP A 657 4.00 -42.08 -10.84
N THR A 658 4.60 -42.99 -11.64
CA THR A 658 4.31 -44.45 -11.59
C THR A 658 4.44 -45.04 -10.20
N ASP A 659 5.41 -44.57 -9.42
CA ASP A 659 5.68 -45.08 -8.06
C ASP A 659 4.68 -44.53 -7.02
N SER A 660 3.88 -43.57 -7.39
CA SER A 660 2.93 -42.87 -6.53
C SER A 660 1.48 -42.94 -7.00
N ALA A 661 1.21 -43.75 -8.04
CA ALA A 661 -0.07 -43.77 -8.74
C ALA A 661 -1.30 -44.04 -7.84
N ASP A 662 -1.09 -44.85 -6.79
CA ASP A 662 -2.14 -45.23 -5.84
C ASP A 662 -2.14 -44.36 -4.57
N ALA A 663 -1.19 -43.45 -4.42
CA ALA A 663 -1.03 -42.65 -3.20
C ALA A 663 -1.85 -41.39 -3.20
N VAL A 664 -2.06 -40.79 -4.37
CA VAL A 664 -2.83 -39.52 -4.53
C VAL A 664 -3.74 -39.55 -5.76
N GLN A 665 -4.87 -38.92 -5.68
CA GLN A 665 -5.69 -38.55 -6.83
C GLN A 665 -5.38 -37.11 -7.23
N VAL A 666 -5.30 -36.85 -8.54
CA VAL A 666 -4.97 -35.53 -9.08
C VAL A 666 -6.00 -35.10 -10.11
N ASP A 667 -6.57 -33.92 -9.92
CA ASP A 667 -7.52 -33.30 -10.84
C ASP A 667 -6.97 -31.92 -11.30
N VAL A 668 -7.12 -31.62 -12.60
CA VAL A 668 -6.82 -30.30 -13.15
C VAL A 668 -8.05 -29.39 -12.99
N VAL A 669 -7.90 -28.29 -12.27
CA VAL A 669 -8.98 -27.36 -12.01
C VAL A 669 -8.78 -26.09 -12.84
N ARG A 670 -9.78 -25.78 -13.69
CA ARG A 670 -9.81 -24.60 -14.58
C ARG A 670 -8.55 -24.42 -15.45
N GLY A 671 -7.79 -25.50 -15.75
CA GLY A 671 -6.58 -25.44 -16.54
C GLY A 671 -5.44 -24.63 -15.89
N ARG A 672 -5.47 -24.44 -14.56
CA ARG A 672 -4.47 -23.66 -13.82
C ARG A 672 -3.98 -24.37 -12.57
N TRP A 673 -4.89 -24.87 -11.74
CA TRP A 673 -4.56 -25.48 -10.45
C TRP A 673 -4.57 -26.99 -10.55
N LEU A 674 -3.77 -27.65 -9.71
CA LEU A 674 -3.92 -29.07 -9.42
C LEU A 674 -4.56 -29.24 -8.05
N ARG A 675 -5.65 -30.00 -8.01
CA ARG A 675 -6.21 -30.50 -6.77
C ARG A 675 -5.59 -31.87 -6.50
N VAL A 676 -4.81 -31.95 -5.43
CA VAL A 676 -4.16 -33.21 -5.01
C VAL A 676 -4.84 -33.73 -3.76
N THR A 677 -5.41 -34.93 -3.84
CA THR A 677 -6.14 -35.58 -2.75
C THR A 677 -5.40 -36.84 -2.32
N PRO A 678 -4.87 -36.92 -1.09
CA PRO A 678 -4.27 -38.16 -0.58
C PRO A 678 -5.30 -39.29 -0.50
N THR A 679 -4.94 -40.47 -0.89
CA THR A 679 -5.78 -41.69 -0.79
C THR A 679 -5.43 -42.53 0.44
N GLN A 680 -4.35 -42.17 1.14
CA GLN A 680 -3.81 -42.90 2.29
C GLN A 680 -3.54 -41.91 3.44
N ASP A 681 -3.56 -42.40 4.66
CA ASP A 681 -3.24 -41.62 5.87
C ASP A 681 -1.76 -41.23 5.97
N SER A 682 -0.88 -41.84 5.21
CA SER A 682 0.54 -41.50 5.13
C SER A 682 1.07 -41.71 3.72
N LEU A 683 1.65 -40.68 3.15
CA LEU A 683 2.34 -40.77 1.85
C LEU A 683 3.75 -41.35 1.97
N GLY A 684 4.26 -41.51 3.21
CA GLY A 684 5.60 -42.07 3.48
C GLY A 684 6.69 -41.07 3.02
N LYS A 685 7.05 -41.14 1.75
CA LYS A 685 7.96 -40.20 1.08
C LYS A 685 7.15 -39.21 0.24
N GLY A 686 7.74 -38.06 -0.11
CA GLY A 686 7.11 -37.10 -1.02
C GLY A 686 6.69 -37.74 -2.35
N VAL A 687 5.51 -37.38 -2.83
CA VAL A 687 4.91 -37.87 -4.08
C VAL A 687 5.21 -36.85 -5.19
N ILE A 688 5.63 -37.30 -6.35
CA ILE A 688 5.80 -36.44 -7.52
C ILE A 688 4.55 -36.53 -8.39
N VAL A 689 3.96 -35.38 -8.68
CA VAL A 689 2.88 -35.19 -9.65
C VAL A 689 3.46 -34.48 -10.87
N ARG A 690 3.33 -35.12 -12.04
CA ARG A 690 3.76 -34.54 -13.32
C ARG A 690 2.58 -33.88 -14.01
N TYR A 691 2.74 -32.63 -14.39
CA TYR A 691 1.76 -31.91 -15.19
C TYR A 691 2.34 -31.48 -16.54
N GLN A 692 1.50 -31.09 -17.45
CA GLN A 692 1.90 -30.61 -18.77
C GLN A 692 1.30 -29.24 -19.05
N VAL A 693 2.11 -28.30 -19.50
CA VAL A 693 1.76 -26.92 -19.79
C VAL A 693 1.88 -26.63 -21.28
N SER A 694 0.91 -25.88 -21.79
CA SER A 694 0.89 -25.38 -23.16
C SER A 694 0.61 -23.87 -23.16
N ASN A 695 1.29 -23.14 -24.07
CA ASN A 695 0.98 -21.75 -24.42
C ASN A 695 0.30 -21.63 -25.80
N GLY A 696 -0.18 -22.75 -26.37
CA GLY A 696 -0.77 -22.78 -27.72
C GLY A 696 0.24 -22.82 -28.88
N SER A 697 1.56 -22.87 -28.64
CA SER A 697 2.59 -23.00 -29.69
C SER A 697 2.62 -24.36 -30.37
N GLY A 698 1.83 -25.32 -29.87
CA GLY A 698 1.86 -26.71 -30.26
C GLY A 698 2.91 -27.55 -29.51
N THR A 699 3.74 -26.93 -28.69
CA THR A 699 4.67 -27.60 -27.79
C THR A 699 4.07 -27.68 -26.39
N VAL A 700 4.12 -28.89 -25.82
CA VAL A 700 3.70 -29.14 -24.44
C VAL A 700 4.97 -29.44 -23.62
N VAL A 701 5.12 -28.71 -22.50
CA VAL A 701 6.31 -28.84 -21.64
C VAL A 701 5.88 -29.49 -20.31
N PRO A 702 6.64 -30.51 -19.82
CA PRO A 702 6.36 -31.07 -18.50
C PRO A 702 6.80 -30.16 -17.37
N GLY A 703 6.03 -30.17 -16.27
CA GLY A 703 6.40 -29.60 -14.98
C GLY A 703 6.18 -30.63 -13.88
N ASP A 704 6.84 -30.46 -12.76
CA ASP A 704 6.80 -31.38 -11.62
C ASP A 704 6.31 -30.63 -10.36
N VAL A 705 5.40 -31.26 -9.61
CA VAL A 705 5.00 -30.85 -8.26
C VAL A 705 5.47 -31.90 -7.27
N THR A 706 6.23 -31.51 -6.28
CA THR A 706 6.54 -32.38 -5.13
C THR A 706 5.49 -32.15 -4.05
N VAL A 707 4.74 -33.21 -3.71
CA VAL A 707 3.72 -33.18 -2.67
C VAL A 707 4.19 -33.99 -1.47
N VAL A 708 4.22 -33.35 -0.32
CA VAL A 708 4.58 -34.03 0.95
C VAL A 708 3.42 -34.01 1.91
N GLN A 709 3.42 -34.95 2.85
CA GLN A 709 2.38 -35.01 3.86
C GLN A 709 2.91 -34.55 5.21
N LEU A 710 2.27 -33.53 5.77
CA LEU A 710 2.50 -33.04 7.11
C LEU A 710 1.61 -33.78 8.10
N PRO A 711 2.00 -33.88 9.39
CA PRO A 711 1.13 -34.42 10.42
C PRO A 711 -0.23 -33.72 10.44
N ALA A 712 -1.30 -34.49 10.60
CA ALA A 712 -2.63 -33.94 10.80
C ALA A 712 -2.65 -33.10 12.09
N VAL A 713 -3.38 -31.98 12.04
CA VAL A 713 -3.62 -31.14 13.24
C VAL A 713 -5.02 -31.35 13.75
N SER A 714 -5.19 -31.30 15.07
CA SER A 714 -6.51 -31.39 15.70
C SER A 714 -6.43 -30.77 17.09
N PRO A 715 -7.21 -29.74 17.38
CA PRO A 715 -8.14 -29.03 16.49
C PRO A 715 -7.44 -28.23 15.38
N ASP A 716 -8.17 -27.86 14.32
CA ASP A 716 -7.68 -27.10 13.15
C ASP A 716 -8.60 -25.89 12.86
N PRO A 717 -8.79 -24.98 13.82
CA PRO A 717 -9.72 -23.87 13.66
C PRO A 717 -9.27 -22.91 12.53
N PRO A 718 -10.22 -22.23 11.88
CA PRO A 718 -9.92 -21.16 10.95
C PRO A 718 -9.01 -20.09 11.56
N ARG A 719 -8.17 -19.48 10.72
CA ARG A 719 -7.34 -18.32 11.05
C ARG A 719 -7.78 -17.19 10.14
N THR A 720 -8.47 -16.24 10.74
CA THR A 720 -9.03 -15.10 10.00
C THR A 720 -8.05 -13.92 10.02
N LYS A 721 -8.00 -13.19 8.91
CA LYS A 721 -7.31 -11.93 8.75
C LYS A 721 -8.31 -10.83 8.45
N ASP A 722 -7.98 -9.59 8.84
CA ASP A 722 -8.85 -8.45 8.55
C ASP A 722 -8.92 -8.17 7.04
N ASP A 723 -10.14 -7.93 6.54
CA ASP A 723 -10.44 -7.55 5.17
C ASP A 723 -10.80 -6.07 5.07
N TYR A 724 -10.62 -5.49 3.89
CA TYR A 724 -10.89 -4.08 3.63
C TYR A 724 -11.63 -3.90 2.32
N ALA A 725 -12.66 -3.05 2.34
CA ALA A 725 -13.43 -2.71 1.15
C ALA A 725 -13.84 -1.24 1.16
N THR A 726 -14.03 -0.67 -0.03
CA THR A 726 -14.60 0.66 -0.22
C THR A 726 -15.92 0.54 -0.98
N VAL A 727 -16.95 1.27 -0.55
CA VAL A 727 -18.28 1.23 -1.15
C VAL A 727 -18.86 2.64 -1.17
N ARG A 728 -19.50 3.03 -2.25
CA ARG A 728 -20.23 4.29 -2.37
C ARG A 728 -21.53 4.24 -1.56
N ASP A 729 -21.98 5.34 -0.97
CA ASP A 729 -23.27 5.42 -0.31
C ASP A 729 -24.42 5.11 -1.30
N GLY A 730 -25.40 4.35 -0.84
CA GLY A 730 -26.50 3.84 -1.67
C GLY A 730 -26.19 2.60 -2.50
N ASP A 731 -24.92 2.20 -2.62
CA ASP A 731 -24.47 1.03 -3.38
C ASP A 731 -24.29 -0.22 -2.51
N SER A 732 -23.93 -1.32 -3.15
CA SER A 732 -23.57 -2.56 -2.46
C SER A 732 -22.36 -3.22 -3.10
N ALA A 733 -21.51 -3.84 -2.27
CA ALA A 733 -20.38 -4.64 -2.72
C ALA A 733 -20.48 -6.08 -2.24
N LEU A 734 -19.90 -6.98 -3.05
CA LEU A 734 -19.68 -8.37 -2.69
C LEU A 734 -18.19 -8.56 -2.42
N ILE A 735 -17.85 -8.95 -1.21
CA ILE A 735 -16.47 -9.02 -0.71
C ILE A 735 -16.13 -10.46 -0.35
N SER A 736 -15.09 -11.03 -0.96
CA SER A 736 -14.58 -12.37 -0.70
C SER A 736 -13.69 -12.37 0.54
N VAL A 737 -14.27 -12.39 1.71
CA VAL A 737 -13.56 -12.29 3.01
C VAL A 737 -12.77 -13.54 3.40
N LEU A 738 -12.94 -14.66 2.69
CA LEU A 738 -12.19 -15.88 2.96
C LEU A 738 -10.92 -16.02 2.11
N ASP A 739 -10.66 -15.09 1.19
CA ASP A 739 -9.54 -15.21 0.24
C ASP A 739 -8.16 -15.13 0.94
N ASN A 740 -8.09 -14.45 2.09
CA ASN A 740 -6.88 -14.30 2.90
C ASN A 740 -6.91 -15.16 4.19
N ASP A 741 -8.01 -15.85 4.45
CA ASP A 741 -8.20 -16.75 5.59
C ASP A 741 -7.67 -18.16 5.29
N SER A 742 -7.30 -18.89 6.32
CA SER A 742 -6.73 -20.24 6.16
C SER A 742 -7.00 -21.13 7.39
N THR A 743 -6.76 -22.42 7.24
CA THR A 743 -6.54 -23.34 8.35
C THR A 743 -5.10 -23.86 8.34
N GLU A 744 -4.66 -24.45 9.44
CA GLU A 744 -3.31 -25.05 9.46
C GLU A 744 -3.19 -26.29 8.55
N SER A 745 -4.28 -27.04 8.38
CA SER A 745 -4.32 -28.17 7.46
C SER A 745 -4.44 -27.77 5.99
N GLY A 746 -4.85 -26.51 5.70
CA GLY A 746 -5.25 -26.10 4.35
C GLY A 746 -6.68 -26.51 3.98
N ALA A 747 -7.52 -26.88 4.97
CA ALA A 747 -8.92 -27.22 4.75
C ALA A 747 -9.70 -26.06 4.16
N PHE A 748 -10.76 -26.37 3.40
CA PHE A 748 -11.64 -25.35 2.84
C PHE A 748 -12.41 -24.63 3.94
N LEU A 749 -12.62 -23.34 3.73
CA LEU A 749 -13.40 -22.48 4.60
C LEU A 749 -14.71 -22.08 3.96
N HIS A 750 -15.73 -21.94 4.79
CA HIS A 750 -17.05 -21.45 4.43
C HIS A 750 -17.47 -20.33 5.38
N LEU A 751 -18.40 -19.48 4.94
CA LEU A 751 -19.03 -18.53 5.84
C LEU A 751 -20.19 -19.18 6.59
N ALA A 752 -20.12 -19.17 7.91
CA ALA A 752 -21.22 -19.64 8.73
C ALA A 752 -22.45 -18.73 8.55
N SER A 753 -23.58 -19.33 8.13
CA SER A 753 -24.84 -18.61 7.91
C SER A 753 -25.77 -18.60 9.12
N ASN A 754 -25.53 -19.48 10.11
CA ASN A 754 -26.37 -19.67 11.30
C ASN A 754 -25.64 -19.13 12.54
N ILE A 755 -25.49 -17.81 12.64
CA ILE A 755 -24.89 -17.16 13.80
C ILE A 755 -25.99 -16.87 14.82
N THR A 756 -25.83 -17.35 16.04
CA THR A 756 -26.84 -17.23 17.11
C THR A 756 -27.18 -15.79 17.49
N ASP A 757 -26.29 -14.83 17.25
CA ASP A 757 -26.46 -13.42 17.61
C ASP A 757 -26.89 -12.54 16.40
N ALA A 758 -27.15 -13.13 15.23
CA ALA A 758 -27.54 -12.39 14.04
C ALA A 758 -28.98 -11.83 14.19
N PRO A 759 -29.24 -10.58 13.75
CA PRO A 759 -30.57 -9.97 13.79
C PRO A 759 -31.60 -10.72 12.95
N ASN A 760 -31.15 -11.35 11.86
CA ASN A 760 -31.96 -12.20 10.96
C ASN A 760 -31.06 -13.30 10.39
N PRO A 761 -31.63 -14.43 9.91
CA PRO A 761 -30.84 -15.47 9.28
C PRO A 761 -29.96 -14.92 8.12
N GLY A 762 -28.68 -15.21 8.17
CA GLY A 762 -27.68 -14.75 7.17
C GLY A 762 -27.33 -13.26 7.24
N GLN A 763 -27.89 -12.48 8.17
CA GLN A 763 -27.49 -11.10 8.40
C GLN A 763 -26.32 -11.05 9.38
N LEU A 764 -25.28 -10.26 9.05
CA LEU A 764 -24.12 -10.04 9.89
C LEU A 764 -24.27 -8.76 10.73
N GLN A 765 -23.55 -8.70 11.84
CA GLN A 765 -23.51 -7.50 12.69
C GLN A 765 -22.59 -6.45 12.09
N VAL A 766 -23.06 -5.21 12.07
CA VAL A 766 -22.29 -4.03 11.62
C VAL A 766 -22.09 -3.11 12.82
N PHE A 767 -20.85 -2.74 13.06
CA PHE A 767 -20.45 -1.92 14.20
C PHE A 767 -19.87 -0.58 13.75
N ASP A 768 -20.11 0.44 14.53
CA ASP A 768 -19.41 1.72 14.44
C ASP A 768 -18.16 1.66 15.34
N PRO A 769 -16.95 1.59 14.78
CA PRO A 769 -15.73 1.51 15.60
C PRO A 769 -15.49 2.77 16.44
N ALA A 770 -16.11 3.90 16.07
CA ALA A 770 -16.02 5.15 16.82
C ALA A 770 -17.02 5.24 17.99
N SER A 771 -17.97 4.29 18.11
CA SER A 771 -19.04 4.33 19.13
C SER A 771 -19.02 3.09 20.03
N ALA A 772 -18.67 3.27 21.29
CA ALA A 772 -18.66 2.21 22.30
C ALA A 772 -20.06 1.79 22.81
N GLY A 773 -21.15 2.39 22.35
CA GLY A 773 -22.47 2.25 22.96
C GLY A 773 -23.67 2.23 22.01
N GLY A 774 -23.54 1.73 20.80
CA GLY A 774 -24.62 1.67 19.81
C GLY A 774 -24.83 3.04 19.12
N SER A 775 -24.68 3.04 17.79
CA SER A 775 -24.92 4.23 16.98
C SER A 775 -26.40 4.35 16.65
N SER A 776 -26.97 5.55 16.74
CA SER A 776 -28.29 5.86 16.19
C SER A 776 -28.25 6.12 14.67
N VAL A 777 -27.08 6.03 14.07
CA VAL A 777 -26.81 6.29 12.66
C VAL A 777 -26.95 4.99 11.86
N ASP A 778 -27.49 5.09 10.64
CA ASP A 778 -27.54 3.96 9.71
C ASP A 778 -26.11 3.59 9.31
N LEU A 779 -25.71 2.37 9.66
CA LEU A 779 -24.39 1.79 9.35
C LEU A 779 -24.41 0.90 8.12
N GLY A 780 -25.53 0.83 7.42
CA GLY A 780 -25.73 -0.15 6.36
C GLY A 780 -26.07 -1.55 6.87
N LYS A 781 -26.06 -2.53 5.99
CA LYS A 781 -26.41 -3.92 6.30
C LYS A 781 -25.46 -4.88 5.61
N ALA A 782 -25.08 -5.94 6.31
CA ALA A 782 -24.23 -6.99 5.77
C ALA A 782 -24.94 -8.35 5.80
N TYR A 783 -24.69 -9.17 4.79
CA TYR A 783 -25.31 -10.48 4.63
C TYR A 783 -24.29 -11.50 4.13
N VAL A 784 -24.41 -12.74 4.59
CA VAL A 784 -23.70 -13.87 3.99
C VAL A 784 -24.31 -14.18 2.62
N ALA A 785 -23.48 -14.18 1.59
CA ALA A 785 -23.85 -14.48 0.21
C ALA A 785 -22.92 -15.60 -0.33
N ARG A 786 -23.23 -16.86 -0.01
CA ARG A 786 -22.35 -18.02 -0.16
C ARG A 786 -21.06 -17.83 0.66
N ASP A 787 -19.90 -17.87 0.01
CA ASP A 787 -18.58 -17.68 0.63
C ASP A 787 -18.08 -16.23 0.55
N ALA A 788 -18.98 -15.26 0.40
CA ALA A 788 -18.67 -13.84 0.38
C ALA A 788 -19.64 -13.05 1.27
N VAL A 789 -19.24 -11.87 1.69
CA VAL A 789 -20.10 -10.92 2.41
C VAL A 789 -20.64 -9.90 1.42
N ARG A 790 -21.96 -9.77 1.37
CA ARG A 790 -22.61 -8.67 0.67
C ARG A 790 -22.89 -7.56 1.66
N TYR A 791 -22.22 -6.43 1.47
CA TYR A 791 -22.47 -5.21 2.22
C TYR A 791 -23.33 -4.25 1.41
N VAL A 792 -24.37 -3.70 2.02
CA VAL A 792 -25.26 -2.68 1.45
C VAL A 792 -25.08 -1.41 2.25
N ALA A 793 -24.54 -0.40 1.60
CA ALA A 793 -24.24 0.88 2.24
C ALA A 793 -25.51 1.65 2.63
N PRO A 794 -25.45 2.56 3.63
CA PRO A 794 -26.52 3.53 3.89
C PRO A 794 -26.84 4.33 2.62
N ALA A 795 -28.08 4.78 2.51
CA ALA A 795 -28.53 5.54 1.33
C ALA A 795 -27.77 6.86 1.15
N LYS A 796 -27.23 7.43 2.23
CA LYS A 796 -26.46 8.66 2.21
C LYS A 796 -25.50 8.75 3.41
N VAL A 797 -24.27 9.14 3.13
CA VAL A 797 -23.31 9.62 4.13
C VAL A 797 -22.82 11.01 3.74
N ASP A 798 -22.55 11.88 4.70
CA ASP A 798 -22.07 13.24 4.42
C ASP A 798 -20.53 13.34 4.38
N ILE A 799 -19.86 12.37 4.98
CA ILE A 799 -18.39 12.25 5.03
C ILE A 799 -18.03 10.76 4.94
N PRO A 800 -16.83 10.39 4.46
CA PRO A 800 -16.37 9.02 4.50
C PRO A 800 -16.47 8.42 5.90
N ARG A 801 -17.01 7.21 5.99
CA ARG A 801 -17.19 6.50 7.27
C ARG A 801 -16.72 5.08 7.14
N THR A 802 -15.89 4.65 8.06
CA THR A 802 -15.50 3.24 8.17
C THR A 802 -16.38 2.52 9.18
N VAL A 803 -16.94 1.38 8.80
CA VAL A 803 -17.69 0.46 9.66
C VAL A 803 -16.96 -0.88 9.71
N ARG A 804 -17.19 -1.63 10.79
CA ARG A 804 -16.69 -2.99 10.96
C ARG A 804 -17.84 -3.98 10.85
N VAL A 805 -17.70 -4.94 9.98
CA VAL A 805 -18.59 -6.09 9.85
C VAL A 805 -17.91 -7.30 10.45
N GLU A 806 -18.58 -8.01 11.34
CA GLU A 806 -18.06 -9.26 11.91
C GLU A 806 -18.66 -10.45 11.14
N TYR A 807 -17.80 -11.30 10.57
CA TYR A 807 -18.17 -12.56 9.93
C TYR A 807 -17.63 -13.74 10.74
N THR A 808 -18.07 -14.94 10.43
CA THR A 808 -17.58 -16.16 11.04
C THR A 808 -17.18 -17.15 9.96
N ALA A 809 -15.91 -17.53 9.96
CA ALA A 809 -15.38 -18.60 9.12
C ALA A 809 -15.59 -19.95 9.79
N GLU A 810 -15.95 -20.97 9.03
CA GLU A 810 -16.18 -22.34 9.43
C GLU A 810 -15.38 -23.28 8.54
N ASN A 811 -14.69 -24.25 9.13
CA ASN A 811 -14.04 -25.34 8.39
C ASN A 811 -14.97 -26.55 8.24
N ASP A 812 -14.55 -27.55 7.47
CA ASP A 812 -15.31 -28.79 7.24
C ASP A 812 -15.55 -29.63 8.54
N ALA A 813 -14.79 -29.36 9.60
CA ALA A 813 -14.97 -29.99 10.90
C ALA A 813 -16.00 -29.27 11.80
N GLY A 814 -16.54 -28.14 11.34
CA GLY A 814 -17.51 -27.32 12.09
C GLY A 814 -16.86 -26.43 13.15
N GLU A 815 -15.57 -26.19 13.10
CA GLU A 815 -14.88 -25.25 13.96
C GLU A 815 -15.06 -23.83 13.44
N LEU A 816 -15.37 -22.91 14.36
CA LEU A 816 -15.81 -21.54 14.05
C LEU A 816 -14.83 -20.50 14.61
N VAL A 817 -14.45 -19.53 13.79
CA VAL A 817 -13.66 -18.35 14.23
C VAL A 817 -14.23 -17.09 13.60
N ARG A 818 -14.26 -16.00 14.39
CA ARG A 818 -14.74 -14.69 13.92
C ARG A 818 -13.61 -13.93 13.21
N GLY A 819 -13.95 -13.30 12.09
CA GLY A 819 -13.11 -12.37 11.34
C GLY A 819 -13.77 -10.99 11.24
N ASN A 820 -13.01 -9.98 10.77
CA ASN A 820 -13.47 -8.62 10.61
C ASN A 820 -13.32 -8.17 9.16
N LEU A 821 -14.36 -7.54 8.66
CA LEU A 821 -14.34 -6.80 7.40
C LEU A 821 -14.54 -5.32 7.72
N TRP A 822 -13.58 -4.50 7.32
CA TRP A 822 -13.60 -3.04 7.44
C TRP A 822 -14.11 -2.44 6.14
N VAL A 823 -15.25 -1.76 6.17
CA VAL A 823 -15.85 -1.14 4.99
C VAL A 823 -15.81 0.38 5.14
N THR A 824 -15.14 1.05 4.21
CA THR A 824 -15.19 2.50 4.09
C THR A 824 -16.32 2.88 3.15
N VAL A 825 -17.32 3.59 3.66
CA VAL A 825 -18.45 4.12 2.87
C VAL A 825 -18.12 5.55 2.48
N ASN A 826 -17.98 5.81 1.18
CA ASN A 826 -17.74 7.13 0.63
C ASN A 826 -19.05 7.85 0.27
N PRO A 827 -19.15 9.18 0.47
CA PRO A 827 -20.29 9.96 0.00
C PRO A 827 -20.31 10.06 -1.54
N GLN A 828 -21.46 10.48 -2.10
CA GLN A 828 -21.61 10.77 -3.53
C GLN A 828 -20.54 11.77 -4.02
N PRO A 829 -20.12 11.69 -5.30
CA PRO A 829 -19.13 12.61 -5.87
C PRO A 829 -19.51 14.06 -5.69
N SER A 830 -18.51 14.91 -5.48
CA SER A 830 -18.66 16.36 -5.32
C SER A 830 -17.59 17.09 -6.14
N GLU A 831 -17.72 18.41 -6.24
CA GLU A 831 -16.69 19.22 -6.91
C GLU A 831 -15.32 19.14 -6.22
N THR A 832 -15.29 18.84 -4.91
CA THR A 832 -14.06 18.70 -4.10
C THR A 832 -13.54 17.25 -4.06
N SER A 833 -14.38 16.26 -4.36
CA SER A 833 -14.05 14.84 -4.48
C SER A 833 -14.73 14.31 -5.75
N PRO A 834 -14.14 14.58 -6.92
CA PRO A 834 -14.70 14.12 -8.20
C PRO A 834 -14.62 12.61 -8.30
N ASP A 835 -15.56 12.05 -9.05
CA ASP A 835 -15.60 10.65 -9.39
C ASP A 835 -14.34 10.21 -10.16
N GLN A 836 -13.80 9.06 -9.81
CA GLN A 836 -12.64 8.45 -10.46
C GLN A 836 -13.13 7.33 -11.38
N ALA A 837 -12.43 7.12 -12.48
CA ALA A 837 -12.75 6.04 -13.39
C ALA A 837 -12.40 4.68 -12.78
N PRO A 838 -13.23 3.63 -12.99
CA PRO A 838 -12.90 2.28 -12.55
C PRO A 838 -11.60 1.79 -13.20
N GLN A 839 -10.85 0.98 -12.47
CA GLN A 839 -9.58 0.39 -12.89
C GLN A 839 -9.76 -1.09 -13.22
N PRO A 840 -10.13 -1.46 -14.46
CA PRO A 840 -10.36 -2.84 -14.83
C PRO A 840 -9.08 -3.68 -14.67
N GLN A 841 -9.25 -4.89 -14.15
CA GLN A 841 -8.18 -5.87 -14.04
C GLN A 841 -8.19 -6.81 -15.24
N VAL A 842 -7.04 -7.43 -15.53
CA VAL A 842 -6.94 -8.50 -16.52
C VAL A 842 -7.72 -9.71 -16.00
N VAL A 843 -8.63 -10.22 -16.81
CA VAL A 843 -9.35 -11.46 -16.54
C VAL A 843 -8.95 -12.53 -17.53
N GLU A 844 -8.80 -13.75 -17.05
CA GLU A 844 -8.34 -14.88 -17.85
C GLU A 844 -9.41 -15.97 -17.89
N GLY A 845 -9.58 -16.59 -19.03
CA GLY A 845 -10.46 -17.76 -19.20
C GLY A 845 -9.79 -18.85 -20.02
N ARG A 846 -9.95 -20.09 -19.60
CA ARG A 846 -9.43 -21.28 -20.27
C ARG A 846 -10.57 -22.22 -20.62
N ALA A 847 -10.63 -22.63 -21.88
CA ALA A 847 -11.67 -23.55 -22.39
C ALA A 847 -11.08 -24.58 -23.34
N THR A 848 -11.69 -25.73 -23.40
CA THR A 848 -11.39 -26.74 -24.42
C THR A 848 -11.79 -26.21 -25.79
N SER A 849 -11.01 -26.57 -26.82
CA SER A 849 -11.32 -26.18 -28.20
C SER A 849 -12.72 -26.67 -28.62
N GLY A 850 -13.55 -25.76 -29.07
CA GLY A 850 -14.96 -26.00 -29.43
C GLY A 850 -15.97 -25.69 -28.33
N ASP A 851 -15.52 -25.52 -27.08
CA ASP A 851 -16.39 -25.24 -25.94
C ASP A 851 -16.68 -23.73 -25.77
N THR A 852 -17.67 -23.46 -24.94
CA THR A 852 -18.04 -22.10 -24.51
C THR A 852 -17.65 -21.93 -23.05
N ILE A 853 -17.05 -20.80 -22.73
CA ILE A 853 -16.69 -20.43 -21.36
C ILE A 853 -17.36 -19.09 -20.99
N GLU A 854 -17.81 -18.99 -19.75
CA GLU A 854 -18.17 -17.75 -19.10
C GLU A 854 -17.01 -17.29 -18.23
N ILE A 855 -16.49 -16.09 -18.52
CA ILE A 855 -15.38 -15.46 -17.80
C ILE A 855 -15.98 -14.43 -16.87
N PRO A 856 -15.99 -14.64 -15.56
CA PRO A 856 -16.46 -13.63 -14.61
C PRO A 856 -15.53 -12.42 -14.62
N VAL A 857 -16.12 -11.23 -14.58
CA VAL A 857 -15.41 -9.97 -14.48
C VAL A 857 -15.67 -9.39 -13.09
N PRO A 858 -14.65 -9.11 -12.28
CA PRO A 858 -14.84 -8.42 -11.02
C PRO A 858 -15.53 -7.08 -11.24
N THR A 859 -16.62 -6.84 -10.55
CA THR A 859 -17.42 -5.59 -10.62
C THR A 859 -17.42 -4.82 -9.30
N SER A 860 -16.81 -5.37 -8.26
CA SER A 860 -16.59 -4.73 -6.96
C SER A 860 -15.10 -4.60 -6.71
N GLY A 861 -14.68 -3.53 -6.04
CA GLY A 861 -13.28 -3.30 -5.66
C GLY A 861 -12.34 -2.85 -6.79
N ILE A 862 -12.88 -2.59 -7.99
CA ILE A 862 -12.12 -2.05 -9.13
C ILE A 862 -12.32 -0.55 -9.31
N ASP A 863 -13.28 0.04 -8.60
CA ASP A 863 -13.50 1.47 -8.57
C ASP A 863 -12.85 2.04 -7.30
N PRO A 864 -11.96 3.05 -7.41
CA PRO A 864 -11.25 3.62 -6.27
C PRO A 864 -12.16 4.29 -5.25
N ASP A 865 -13.31 4.81 -5.70
CA ASP A 865 -14.29 5.49 -4.86
C ASP A 865 -15.34 4.54 -4.29
N GLY A 866 -15.37 3.29 -4.78
CA GLY A 866 -16.27 2.24 -4.32
C GLY A 866 -17.60 2.20 -5.06
N ASP A 867 -17.70 2.81 -6.23
CA ASP A 867 -18.89 2.73 -7.08
C ASP A 867 -19.08 1.31 -7.64
N SER A 868 -20.33 0.93 -7.83
CA SER A 868 -20.67 -0.33 -8.49
C SER A 868 -20.38 -0.23 -9.98
N THR A 869 -19.69 -1.21 -10.52
CA THR A 869 -19.31 -1.23 -11.94
C THR A 869 -20.03 -2.33 -12.70
N THR A 870 -20.15 -2.18 -14.01
CA THR A 870 -20.76 -3.19 -14.90
C THR A 870 -19.96 -3.31 -16.20
N VAL A 871 -19.95 -4.52 -16.76
CA VAL A 871 -19.41 -4.76 -18.10
C VAL A 871 -20.38 -4.21 -19.14
N VAL A 872 -19.99 -3.16 -19.85
CA VAL A 872 -20.83 -2.52 -20.88
C VAL A 872 -20.53 -3.02 -22.29
N ALA A 873 -19.28 -3.37 -22.57
CA ALA A 873 -18.85 -3.88 -23.89
C ALA A 873 -17.51 -4.58 -23.78
N VAL A 874 -17.22 -5.42 -24.77
CA VAL A 874 -15.89 -6.01 -25.02
C VAL A 874 -15.34 -5.43 -26.30
N GLY A 875 -14.07 -5.02 -26.29
CA GLY A 875 -13.38 -4.47 -27.47
C GLY A 875 -13.19 -5.48 -28.60
N ALA A 876 -12.17 -5.27 -29.43
CA ALA A 876 -11.91 -6.09 -30.61
C ALA A 876 -11.79 -7.59 -30.28
N GLY A 877 -12.34 -8.42 -31.15
CA GLY A 877 -12.53 -9.85 -30.93
C GLY A 877 -11.26 -10.65 -30.62
N ALA A 878 -11.45 -11.74 -29.88
CA ALA A 878 -10.39 -12.65 -29.49
C ALA A 878 -9.73 -13.32 -30.71
N LYS A 879 -8.39 -13.48 -30.68
CA LYS A 879 -7.63 -14.17 -31.75
C LYS A 879 -7.97 -15.67 -31.87
N LEU A 880 -8.27 -16.31 -30.73
CA LEU A 880 -8.47 -17.76 -30.62
C LEU A 880 -9.94 -18.16 -30.39
N GLY A 881 -10.88 -17.23 -30.54
CA GLY A 881 -12.27 -17.49 -30.29
C GLY A 881 -13.15 -16.32 -30.70
N ARG A 882 -14.40 -16.35 -30.28
CA ARG A 882 -15.35 -15.25 -30.52
C ARG A 882 -16.10 -14.92 -29.23
N ILE A 883 -16.39 -13.66 -29.03
CA ILE A 883 -17.30 -13.23 -27.99
C ILE A 883 -18.72 -13.57 -28.42
N LEU A 884 -19.42 -14.34 -27.60
CA LEU A 884 -20.79 -14.75 -27.83
C LEU A 884 -21.82 -13.83 -27.16
N GLY A 885 -21.41 -13.19 -26.06
CA GLY A 885 -22.26 -12.27 -25.32
C GLY A 885 -21.52 -11.66 -24.13
N THR A 886 -22.14 -10.64 -23.56
CA THR A 886 -21.71 -10.01 -22.31
C THR A 886 -22.91 -9.91 -21.38
N SER A 887 -22.68 -10.17 -20.10
CA SER A 887 -23.60 -9.82 -19.01
C SER A 887 -22.96 -8.67 -18.19
N PRO A 888 -23.71 -8.05 -17.27
CA PRO A 888 -23.14 -7.02 -16.39
C PRO A 888 -21.91 -7.47 -15.58
N THR A 889 -21.74 -8.78 -15.38
CA THR A 889 -20.70 -9.36 -14.50
C THR A 889 -19.85 -10.43 -15.18
N SER A 890 -20.07 -10.70 -16.48
CA SER A 890 -19.34 -11.76 -17.17
C SER A 890 -19.23 -11.53 -18.68
N ILE A 891 -18.26 -12.22 -19.27
CA ILE A 891 -18.05 -12.30 -20.72
C ILE A 891 -18.21 -13.76 -21.12
N THR A 892 -19.11 -14.03 -22.07
CA THR A 892 -19.26 -15.37 -22.67
C THR A 892 -18.42 -15.45 -23.93
N SER A 893 -17.46 -16.34 -23.95
CA SER A 893 -16.57 -16.59 -25.09
C SER A 893 -16.70 -18.03 -25.59
N GLY A 894 -16.82 -18.22 -26.89
CA GLY A 894 -16.75 -19.52 -27.54
C GLY A 894 -15.38 -19.71 -28.19
N SER A 895 -14.70 -20.79 -27.87
CA SER A 895 -13.45 -21.18 -28.54
C SER A 895 -13.75 -21.70 -29.95
N ASN A 896 -12.85 -21.46 -30.92
CA ASN A 896 -12.98 -22.01 -32.23
C ASN A 896 -12.74 -23.53 -32.18
N PRO A 897 -13.59 -24.35 -32.83
CA PRO A 897 -13.33 -25.78 -32.92
C PRO A 897 -11.99 -26.01 -33.62
N ALA A 898 -11.19 -26.93 -33.10
CA ALA A 898 -9.98 -27.35 -33.78
C ALA A 898 -10.37 -27.77 -35.19
N SER A 899 -9.79 -27.16 -36.25
CA SER A 899 -9.96 -27.68 -37.59
C SER A 899 -9.40 -29.10 -37.58
N SER A 900 -10.14 -30.05 -38.20
CA SER A 900 -9.74 -31.45 -38.32
C SER A 900 -8.45 -31.68 -39.13
N ALA A 901 -7.89 -30.65 -39.72
CA ALA A 901 -6.48 -30.57 -40.07
C ALA A 901 -5.77 -30.15 -38.79
N MET A 902 -4.93 -31.02 -38.23
CA MET A 902 -3.89 -30.69 -37.27
C MET A 902 -3.02 -29.53 -37.80
N ARG A 903 -3.60 -28.37 -37.78
CA ARG A 903 -2.81 -27.15 -37.80
C ARG A 903 -2.74 -26.80 -36.32
N SER A 904 -1.57 -26.94 -35.77
CA SER A 904 -1.18 -26.38 -34.52
C SER A 904 -2.01 -25.13 -34.27
N CYS A 905 -2.89 -25.14 -33.27
CA CYS A 905 -3.44 -23.91 -32.78
C CYS A 905 -2.26 -23.10 -32.27
N GLY A 906 -1.75 -22.21 -33.09
CA GLY A 906 -0.78 -21.22 -32.72
C GLY A 906 -1.49 -20.06 -32.04
#